data_cc29ceeade2896333e6b3ef720178c57
#
_entry.id   cc29ceeade2896333e6b3ef720178c57
#
_cell.length_a   1.000
_cell.length_b   1.000
_cell.length_c   1.000
_cell.angle_alpha   90.00
_cell.angle_beta   90.00
_cell.angle_gamma   90.00
#
_symmetry.space_group_name_H-M   'P 1'
#
loop_
_entity.id
_entity.type
_entity.pdbx_description
1 polymer ?
#
loop_
_entity_poly.entity_id
_entity_poly.type
_entity_poly.pdbx_seq_one_letter_code
_entity_poly.pdbx_strand_id
1 'polypeptide(L)'
;AAIVTSDAGYALDVQPDQVDVVRFEQLVRKGRRLAADGELASASATLGDALGLRLGEPLAEFAYAGFAYAERTRLDELTLVATESRAGADLGLGRHGELAGELEVLCREHPLRERLWELLILALYRSGRQAEALRAYAEVRDHLAGELGLDPGPALRELQARILAQDPSLAPASAPGRPAPVPAAAAGGAAAAGGAAAGNLRERLGRFVGRDAELAQLREAVRFSRLVTLTGPGGAGKTRLAVEAAAALRPEHPDGAWLVELAGVTGPDGVVPAAAAALGAAAAALASPPAGSTTELIVRYLAGRSLVLVLDNCEHVIGAAAALTDTLVGAVPGLRLIATSREPLGISGEVLVPVGGLAPAAAAELFVERARAVRPGFTADGPAAGVIEDICRRLDGLPLAVELAAARLRALPLATLAERLDDRFRLLSRGARTALPRQQTLRAVVDWSYDLLFSDERWLFARLAAFTGGCGLAAAEAVCADDQVPAGEILDVLSRLVDKSLVTASGGDEARFGQLQTLWQYGRERLGESGEAGAIRARHAAYYRQLAAEAHQGLRGATGPGCRDRLVAESGNLRAALDWYIATGDADGALSLASGMAWLWFINGDFLEGARWLGDALGAEGPRRPEAAATARLWHGYCVGMSAHPAAGVIECEEAVAALRTGHDRVRLAEALVICATVLGFAHHFGRSLDALGEARDLLEQAGHGWLLGVHDLIVAWNLLSLGRLEDAEPAARSSLARFDAAGEVLLVVSPLNALASIAEIRGDLDAASAAYEVLLERCRATGQPLQVPFSLVALATLRARQGDDEAADALYAEAIGCSFNPWVSADAMVGQAAVARRLGDLPRARALLDAAGGHYRHIDLPAGPPRVLAGLAWWALAAGHPDQAAVYAADAAEGAAASGDPATQLLADTVVAAVKAIAGPAPDHTEAFTALALRRAQGPAYRSLTDEPDVAALTARLALLAR
;
A
#
# COMPACT_ATOMS: atom_id res chain seq x y z
N ALA A 1 -4.04 45.37 -3.62
CA ALA A 1 -2.74 45.81 -4.09
C ALA A 1 -2.84 46.12 -5.58
N ALA A 2 -2.45 47.31 -6.00
CA ALA A 2 -2.35 47.69 -7.43
C ALA A 2 -0.90 47.47 -7.88
N ILE A 3 -0.73 46.88 -9.06
CA ILE A 3 0.58 46.79 -9.70
C ILE A 3 0.76 48.12 -10.46
N VAL A 4 1.76 48.89 -10.09
CA VAL A 4 2.11 50.18 -10.74
C VAL A 4 3.33 49.94 -11.61
N THR A 5 3.26 50.43 -12.85
CA THR A 5 4.39 50.36 -13.79
C THR A 5 5.22 51.63 -13.63
N SER A 6 6.54 51.50 -13.45
CA SER A 6 7.49 52.62 -13.43
C SER A 6 8.60 52.36 -14.45
N ASP A 7 9.40 53.38 -14.74
CA ASP A 7 10.55 53.26 -15.65
C ASP A 7 11.57 52.18 -15.22
N ALA A 8 11.52 51.74 -13.94
CA ALA A 8 12.39 50.68 -13.37
C ALA A 8 11.73 49.28 -13.32
N GLY A 9 10.50 49.14 -13.83
CA GLY A 9 9.75 47.85 -13.81
C GLY A 9 8.41 47.95 -13.11
N TYR A 10 7.95 46.84 -12.54
CA TYR A 10 6.67 46.75 -11.84
C TYR A 10 6.87 46.89 -10.33
N ALA A 11 6.03 47.68 -9.68
CA ALA A 11 5.99 47.85 -8.23
C ALA A 11 4.58 47.56 -7.70
N LEU A 12 4.50 46.99 -6.51
CA LEU A 12 3.24 46.82 -5.77
C LEU A 12 2.98 48.06 -4.92
N ASP A 13 1.85 48.75 -5.18
CA ASP A 13 1.37 49.87 -4.35
C ASP A 13 0.59 49.28 -3.16
N VAL A 14 1.33 49.03 -2.07
CA VAL A 14 0.80 48.50 -0.81
C VAL A 14 1.35 49.29 0.36
N GLN A 15 0.50 49.54 1.36
CA GLN A 15 0.99 50.07 2.64
C GLN A 15 1.82 49.02 3.38
N PRO A 16 2.84 49.36 4.17
CA PRO A 16 3.69 48.42 4.87
C PRO A 16 2.95 47.43 5.80
N ASP A 17 1.83 47.88 6.37
CA ASP A 17 0.97 47.07 7.25
C ASP A 17 0.09 46.07 6.50
N GLN A 18 -0.01 46.17 5.20
CA GLN A 18 -0.71 45.24 4.30
C GLN A 18 0.19 44.05 3.84
N VAL A 19 1.47 44.13 4.13
CA VAL A 19 2.43 43.04 3.85
C VAL A 19 2.64 42.22 5.13
N ASP A 20 2.28 40.97 5.09
CA ASP A 20 2.30 40.06 6.23
C ASP A 20 3.68 39.95 6.91
N VAL A 21 4.76 39.89 6.13
CA VAL A 21 6.14 39.85 6.62
C VAL A 21 6.48 41.16 7.39
N VAL A 22 6.13 42.31 6.86
CA VAL A 22 6.39 43.61 7.51
C VAL A 22 5.57 43.72 8.80
N ARG A 23 4.32 43.29 8.77
CA ARG A 23 3.45 43.25 9.96
C ARG A 23 3.98 42.30 11.02
N PHE A 24 4.45 41.12 10.61
CA PHE A 24 5.09 40.17 11.50
C PHE A 24 6.29 40.78 12.25
N GLU A 25 7.22 41.41 11.52
CA GLU A 25 8.38 42.10 12.11
C GLU A 25 8.01 43.23 13.07
N GLN A 26 6.99 44.01 12.74
CA GLN A 26 6.51 45.09 13.59
C GLN A 26 5.95 44.52 14.90
N LEU A 27 5.14 43.46 14.83
CA LEU A 27 4.59 42.80 16.01
C LEU A 27 5.67 42.16 16.88
N VAL A 28 6.65 41.49 16.29
CA VAL A 28 7.78 40.91 17.04
C VAL A 28 8.58 42.03 17.77
N ARG A 29 8.89 43.14 17.08
CA ARG A 29 9.59 44.27 17.69
C ARG A 29 8.77 44.88 18.83
N LYS A 30 7.45 45.05 18.64
CA LYS A 30 6.54 45.59 19.67
C LYS A 30 6.45 44.66 20.87
N GLY A 31 6.24 43.36 20.64
CA GLY A 31 6.11 42.39 21.71
C GLY A 31 7.38 42.25 22.56
N ARG A 32 8.55 42.24 21.91
CA ARG A 32 9.85 42.26 22.64
C ARG A 32 10.04 43.52 23.50
N ARG A 33 9.60 44.71 23.02
CA ARG A 33 9.64 45.95 23.77
C ARG A 33 8.72 45.85 24.99
N LEU A 34 7.47 45.41 24.81
CA LEU A 34 6.53 45.21 25.90
C LEU A 34 7.07 44.20 26.98
N ALA A 35 7.75 43.13 26.51
CA ALA A 35 8.40 42.19 27.43
C ALA A 35 9.53 42.85 28.27
N ALA A 36 10.34 43.69 27.64
CA ALA A 36 11.41 44.46 28.34
C ALA A 36 10.84 45.48 29.30
N ASP A 37 9.70 46.08 28.98
CA ASP A 37 9.01 47.08 29.82
C ASP A 37 8.22 46.40 30.99
N GLY A 38 8.23 45.05 31.08
CA GLY A 38 7.54 44.29 32.13
C GLY A 38 6.04 44.06 31.86
N GLU A 39 5.51 44.51 30.75
CA GLU A 39 4.10 44.28 30.35
C GLU A 39 3.87 42.88 29.74
N LEU A 40 4.10 41.86 30.56
CA LEU A 40 4.20 40.46 30.12
C LEU A 40 2.94 39.94 29.46
N ALA A 41 1.74 40.35 29.90
CA ALA A 41 0.48 39.93 29.31
C ALA A 41 0.31 40.48 27.89
N SER A 42 0.60 41.78 27.72
CA SER A 42 0.57 42.46 26.43
C SER A 42 1.63 41.92 25.47
N ALA A 43 2.81 41.60 26.00
CA ALA A 43 3.91 41.00 25.26
C ALA A 43 3.55 39.62 24.74
N SER A 44 3.03 38.74 25.60
CA SER A 44 2.57 37.38 25.20
C SER A 44 1.50 37.43 24.13
N ALA A 45 0.47 38.27 24.28
CA ALA A 45 -0.58 38.44 23.26
C ALA A 45 -0.03 38.96 21.94
N THR A 46 0.78 40.03 21.96
CA THR A 46 1.34 40.62 20.73
C THR A 46 2.27 39.68 19.98
N LEU A 47 3.08 38.88 20.71
CA LEU A 47 3.95 37.86 20.12
C LEU A 47 3.14 36.66 19.60
N GLY A 48 2.05 36.31 20.28
CA GLY A 48 1.10 35.31 19.80
C GLY A 48 0.43 35.72 18.48
N ASP A 49 -0.01 36.99 18.39
CA ASP A 49 -0.56 37.55 17.14
C ASP A 49 0.48 37.53 16.01
N ALA A 50 1.74 37.84 16.31
CA ALA A 50 2.82 37.75 15.34
C ALA A 50 2.99 36.33 14.83
N LEU A 51 3.10 35.34 15.71
CA LEU A 51 3.26 33.92 15.35
C LEU A 51 2.03 33.38 14.61
N GLY A 52 0.82 33.90 14.91
CA GLY A 52 -0.41 33.57 14.22
C GLY A 52 -0.49 34.02 12.74
N LEU A 53 0.37 34.95 12.32
CA LEU A 53 0.48 35.35 10.91
C LEU A 53 1.19 34.28 10.06
N ARG A 54 1.89 33.33 10.68
CA ARG A 54 2.61 32.25 10.00
C ARG A 54 1.67 31.08 9.69
N LEU A 55 1.07 31.08 8.51
CA LEU A 55 0.17 30.02 8.04
C LEU A 55 0.88 28.81 7.42
N GLY A 56 2.24 28.83 7.36
CA GLY A 56 3.06 27.77 6.76
C GLY A 56 4.52 28.16 6.65
N GLU A 57 5.27 27.49 5.80
CA GLU A 57 6.67 27.85 5.51
C GLU A 57 6.73 29.18 4.73
N PRO A 58 7.59 30.12 5.13
CA PRO A 58 7.76 31.38 4.41
C PRO A 58 8.19 31.14 2.97
N LEU A 59 7.59 31.82 2.03
CA LEU A 59 7.93 31.73 0.61
C LEU A 59 7.93 30.29 0.06
N ALA A 60 7.00 29.45 0.50
CA ALA A 60 6.93 28.04 0.13
C ALA A 60 6.87 27.80 -1.39
N GLU A 61 6.17 28.67 -2.14
CA GLU A 61 6.07 28.64 -3.60
C GLU A 61 7.43 28.89 -4.30
N PHE A 62 8.39 29.49 -3.59
CA PHE A 62 9.73 29.83 -4.08
C PHE A 62 10.83 29.00 -3.40
N ALA A 63 10.48 27.82 -2.88
CA ALA A 63 11.39 26.98 -2.07
C ALA A 63 12.74 26.70 -2.74
N TYR A 64 12.77 26.61 -4.06
CA TYR A 64 13.97 26.31 -4.87
C TYR A 64 14.59 27.56 -5.52
N ALA A 65 14.06 28.74 -5.28
CA ALA A 65 14.60 29.96 -5.87
C ALA A 65 15.72 30.53 -4.99
N GLY A 66 16.90 30.73 -5.56
CA GLY A 66 18.09 31.19 -4.81
C GLY A 66 17.89 32.51 -4.04
N PHE A 67 17.05 33.42 -4.53
CA PHE A 67 16.74 34.69 -3.84
C PHE A 67 15.92 34.48 -2.56
N ALA A 68 15.11 33.42 -2.49
CA ALA A 68 14.23 33.17 -1.34
C ALA A 68 14.96 32.54 -0.16
N TYR A 69 16.08 31.89 -0.37
CA TYR A 69 16.81 31.16 0.67
C TYR A 69 17.25 32.03 1.86
N ALA A 70 17.90 33.15 1.57
CA ALA A 70 18.38 34.07 2.61
C ALA A 70 17.21 34.67 3.42
N GLU A 71 16.11 35.01 2.74
CA GLU A 71 14.94 35.59 3.39
C GLU A 71 14.16 34.56 4.20
N ARG A 72 14.04 33.32 3.75
CA ARG A 72 13.47 32.22 4.53
C ARG A 72 14.25 31.99 5.81
N THR A 73 15.57 31.85 5.71
CA THR A 73 16.44 31.67 6.89
C THR A 73 16.28 32.81 7.88
N ARG A 74 16.18 34.05 7.40
CA ARG A 74 15.97 35.23 8.24
C ARG A 74 14.61 35.20 8.95
N LEU A 75 13.55 34.83 8.25
CA LEU A 75 12.20 34.75 8.81
C LEU A 75 12.05 33.59 9.81
N ASP A 76 12.69 32.46 9.54
CA ASP A 76 12.72 31.33 10.46
C ASP A 76 13.44 31.70 11.77
N GLU A 77 14.59 32.35 11.69
CA GLU A 77 15.31 32.86 12.86
C GLU A 77 14.47 33.88 13.65
N LEU A 78 13.80 34.82 12.96
CA LEU A 78 12.94 35.79 13.61
C LEU A 78 11.73 35.13 14.31
N THR A 79 11.24 34.03 13.74
CA THR A 79 10.15 33.21 14.33
C THR A 79 10.63 32.55 15.64
N LEU A 80 11.83 31.99 15.65
CA LEU A 80 12.41 31.41 16.85
C LEU A 80 12.59 32.45 17.95
N VAL A 81 13.10 33.63 17.61
CA VAL A 81 13.24 34.76 18.56
C VAL A 81 11.88 35.23 19.10
N ALA A 82 10.85 35.25 18.27
CA ALA A 82 9.49 35.57 18.73
C ALA A 82 8.93 34.52 19.68
N THR A 83 9.15 33.23 19.39
CA THR A 83 8.72 32.11 20.21
C THR A 83 9.44 32.10 21.57
N GLU A 84 10.76 32.31 21.62
CA GLU A 84 11.53 32.44 22.86
C GLU A 84 11.05 33.62 23.74
N SER A 85 10.78 34.74 23.07
CA SER A 85 10.31 35.95 23.78
C SER A 85 8.91 35.76 24.36
N ARG A 86 7.99 35.09 23.62
CA ARG A 86 6.66 34.74 24.10
C ARG A 86 6.74 33.75 25.26
N ALA A 87 7.51 32.66 25.11
CA ALA A 87 7.71 31.68 26.16
C ALA A 87 8.30 32.30 27.45
N GLY A 88 9.24 33.25 27.33
CA GLY A 88 9.76 34.03 28.46
C GLY A 88 8.69 34.87 29.17
N ALA A 89 7.82 35.55 28.38
CA ALA A 89 6.71 36.32 28.93
C ALA A 89 5.67 35.40 29.62
N ASP A 90 5.34 34.27 29.05
CA ASP A 90 4.40 33.28 29.59
C ASP A 90 4.93 32.62 30.88
N LEU A 91 6.23 32.36 30.96
CA LEU A 91 6.91 31.94 32.22
C LEU A 91 6.82 33.00 33.32
N GLY A 92 6.95 34.28 32.96
CA GLY A 92 6.77 35.38 33.86
C GLY A 92 5.32 35.50 34.36
N LEU A 93 4.35 35.13 33.58
CA LEU A 93 2.91 35.08 33.92
C LEU A 93 2.50 33.81 34.70
N GLY A 94 3.44 32.89 34.98
CA GLY A 94 3.15 31.65 35.70
C GLY A 94 2.58 30.51 34.90
N ARG A 95 2.58 30.58 33.55
CA ARG A 95 2.03 29.55 32.63
C ARG A 95 3.00 28.39 32.37
N HIS A 96 3.85 28.07 33.32
CA HIS A 96 4.93 27.09 33.16
C HIS A 96 4.47 25.67 32.86
N GLY A 97 3.26 25.25 33.32
CA GLY A 97 2.74 23.89 33.04
C GLY A 97 2.38 23.65 31.58
N GLU A 98 1.88 24.67 30.90
CA GLU A 98 1.47 24.60 29.51
C GLU A 98 2.68 24.67 28.54
N LEU A 99 3.70 25.44 28.93
CA LEU A 99 4.89 25.69 28.13
C LEU A 99 5.86 24.52 28.07
N ALA A 100 5.95 23.69 29.12
CA ALA A 100 6.95 22.63 29.16
C ALA A 100 6.86 21.67 27.97
N GLY A 101 5.64 21.30 27.53
CA GLY A 101 5.44 20.43 26.39
C GLY A 101 5.82 21.09 25.04
N GLU A 102 5.51 22.36 24.85
CA GLU A 102 5.88 23.12 23.66
C GLU A 102 7.40 23.29 23.56
N LEU A 103 8.04 23.66 24.65
CA LEU A 103 9.48 23.84 24.72
C LEU A 103 10.26 22.53 24.55
N GLU A 104 9.73 21.40 25.02
CA GLU A 104 10.32 20.07 24.77
C GLU A 104 10.38 19.72 23.28
N VAL A 105 9.39 20.13 22.50
CA VAL A 105 9.40 19.94 21.03
C VAL A 105 10.46 20.83 20.40
N LEU A 106 10.46 22.12 20.74
CA LEU A 106 11.38 23.10 20.18
C LEU A 106 12.86 22.79 20.51
N CYS A 107 13.15 22.30 21.72
CA CYS A 107 14.50 21.87 22.08
C CYS A 107 14.98 20.67 21.25
N ARG A 108 14.09 19.78 20.83
CA ARG A 108 14.42 18.66 19.93
C ARG A 108 14.64 19.11 18.49
N GLU A 109 13.89 20.10 18.03
CA GLU A 109 14.04 20.65 16.68
C GLU A 109 15.30 21.53 16.59
N HIS A 110 15.67 22.18 17.69
CA HIS A 110 16.81 23.09 17.78
C HIS A 110 17.74 22.74 18.96
N PRO A 111 18.39 21.55 18.96
CA PRO A 111 19.11 21.00 20.11
C PRO A 111 20.29 21.84 20.58
N LEU A 112 20.87 22.65 19.71
CA LEU A 112 22.00 23.51 20.02
C LEU A 112 21.60 24.93 20.49
N ARG A 113 20.32 25.21 20.62
CA ARG A 113 19.82 26.55 20.98
C ARG A 113 19.60 26.64 22.49
N GLU A 114 20.65 27.01 23.21
CA GLU A 114 20.69 27.04 24.68
C GLU A 114 19.54 27.81 25.34
N ARG A 115 19.06 28.89 24.70
CA ARG A 115 17.96 29.72 25.26
C ARG A 115 16.65 28.93 25.39
N LEU A 116 16.32 28.04 24.44
CA LEU A 116 15.15 27.19 24.55
C LEU A 116 15.27 26.21 25.73
N TRP A 117 16.46 25.65 25.95
CA TRP A 117 16.74 24.76 27.05
C TRP A 117 16.65 25.48 28.41
N GLU A 118 17.13 26.71 28.52
CA GLU A 118 16.96 27.54 29.72
C GLU A 118 15.48 27.71 30.08
N LEU A 119 14.65 28.06 29.11
CA LEU A 119 13.21 28.24 29.28
C LEU A 119 12.53 26.92 29.67
N LEU A 120 12.90 25.80 29.05
CA LEU A 120 12.39 24.46 29.36
C LEU A 120 12.75 24.05 30.79
N ILE A 121 14.02 24.18 31.17
CA ILE A 121 14.52 23.81 32.51
C ILE A 121 13.80 24.63 33.57
N LEU A 122 13.61 25.92 33.33
CA LEU A 122 12.91 26.81 34.26
C LEU A 122 11.41 26.47 34.34
N ALA A 123 10.77 26.15 33.21
CA ALA A 123 9.36 25.72 33.15
C ALA A 123 9.13 24.43 33.94
N LEU A 124 9.99 23.43 33.73
CA LEU A 124 9.95 22.15 34.44
C LEU A 124 10.15 22.33 35.94
N TYR A 125 11.15 23.11 36.34
CA TYR A 125 11.43 23.39 37.75
C TYR A 125 10.25 24.08 38.45
N ARG A 126 9.70 25.13 37.84
CA ARG A 126 8.53 25.86 38.35
C ARG A 126 7.24 25.03 38.38
N SER A 127 7.18 23.97 37.57
CA SER A 127 6.10 22.98 37.59
C SER A 127 6.30 21.90 38.68
N GLY A 128 7.32 21.99 39.54
CA GLY A 128 7.65 20.99 40.55
C GLY A 128 8.36 19.74 39.99
N ARG A 129 8.75 19.73 38.71
CA ARG A 129 9.39 18.60 38.00
C ARG A 129 10.91 18.73 38.01
N GLN A 130 11.50 18.93 39.24
CA GLN A 130 12.95 19.20 39.44
C GLN A 130 13.83 18.11 38.80
N ALA A 131 13.49 16.84 38.97
CA ALA A 131 14.27 15.74 38.39
C ALA A 131 14.28 15.76 36.83
N GLU A 132 13.24 16.26 36.22
CA GLU A 132 13.15 16.39 34.75
C GLU A 132 13.90 17.65 34.28
N ALA A 133 13.87 18.72 35.04
CA ALA A 133 14.70 19.90 34.79
C ALA A 133 16.20 19.59 34.78
N LEU A 134 16.66 18.77 35.72
CA LEU A 134 18.07 18.35 35.79
C LEU A 134 18.44 17.35 34.68
N ARG A 135 17.47 16.51 34.22
CA ARG A 135 17.68 15.65 33.04
C ARG A 135 17.77 16.47 31.77
N ALA A 136 16.93 17.48 31.59
CA ALA A 136 16.99 18.36 30.44
C ALA A 136 18.33 19.11 30.35
N TYR A 137 18.89 19.49 31.52
CA TYR A 137 20.24 20.06 31.59
C TYR A 137 21.32 19.06 31.16
N ALA A 138 21.23 17.80 31.58
CA ALA A 138 22.18 16.77 31.17
C ALA A 138 22.08 16.50 29.67
N GLU A 139 20.87 16.53 29.11
CA GLU A 139 20.60 16.32 27.68
C GLU A 139 21.23 17.43 26.81
N VAL A 140 21.04 18.72 27.18
CA VAL A 140 21.67 19.82 26.42
C VAL A 140 23.19 19.79 26.54
N ARG A 141 23.72 19.44 27.71
CA ARG A 141 25.18 19.29 27.87
C ARG A 141 25.73 18.21 26.96
N ASP A 142 25.06 17.06 26.89
CA ASP A 142 25.51 15.94 26.06
C ASP A 142 25.38 16.26 24.55
N HIS A 143 24.38 17.04 24.15
CA HIS A 143 24.26 17.56 22.77
C HIS A 143 25.38 18.53 22.41
N LEU A 144 25.67 19.53 23.29
CA LEU A 144 26.73 20.51 23.04
C LEU A 144 28.11 19.85 23.03
N ALA A 145 28.35 18.90 23.92
CA ALA A 145 29.62 18.17 23.99
C ALA A 145 29.77 17.23 22.76
N GLY A 146 28.70 16.55 22.36
CA GLY A 146 28.75 15.58 21.26
C GLY A 146 28.84 16.20 19.86
N GLU A 147 28.14 17.31 19.61
CA GLU A 147 28.10 17.94 18.29
C GLU A 147 29.11 19.08 18.10
N LEU A 148 29.41 19.82 19.16
CA LEU A 148 30.29 21.01 19.08
C LEU A 148 31.56 20.90 19.92
N GLY A 149 31.67 19.90 20.80
CA GLY A 149 32.77 19.80 21.73
C GLY A 149 32.79 20.90 22.78
N LEU A 150 31.64 21.54 23.08
CA LEU A 150 31.49 22.67 23.96
C LEU A 150 30.75 22.31 25.24
N ASP A 151 31.13 22.98 26.39
CA ASP A 151 30.34 22.94 27.60
C ASP A 151 29.16 23.94 27.52
N PRO A 152 28.03 23.68 28.23
CA PRO A 152 26.93 24.62 28.33
C PRO A 152 27.33 26.03 28.70
N GLY A 153 26.70 27.02 28.14
CA GLY A 153 26.95 28.43 28.38
C GLY A 153 26.73 28.84 29.85
N PRO A 154 27.22 30.03 30.25
CA PRO A 154 27.14 30.50 31.66
C PRO A 154 25.72 30.51 32.21
N ALA A 155 24.72 30.90 31.42
CA ALA A 155 23.33 31.01 31.87
C ALA A 155 22.72 29.66 32.25
N LEU A 156 22.97 28.61 31.45
CA LEU A 156 22.52 27.24 31.74
C LEU A 156 23.22 26.68 33.00
N ARG A 157 24.53 26.91 33.13
CA ARG A 157 25.30 26.45 34.30
C ARG A 157 24.82 27.15 35.58
N GLU A 158 24.58 28.45 35.55
CA GLU A 158 24.03 29.21 36.66
C GLU A 158 22.63 28.73 37.03
N LEU A 159 21.76 28.48 36.03
CA LEU A 159 20.41 27.96 36.26
C LEU A 159 20.47 26.58 36.94
N GLN A 160 21.34 25.69 36.51
CA GLN A 160 21.54 24.39 37.15
C GLN A 160 21.99 24.55 38.61
N ALA A 161 22.99 25.39 38.88
CA ALA A 161 23.50 25.62 40.22
C ALA A 161 22.40 26.17 41.16
N ARG A 162 21.59 27.09 40.68
CA ARG A 162 20.45 27.65 41.41
C ARG A 162 19.36 26.63 41.68
N ILE A 163 19.07 25.72 40.73
CA ILE A 163 18.12 24.62 40.91
C ILE A 163 18.63 23.63 41.96
N LEU A 164 19.92 23.27 41.94
CA LEU A 164 20.52 22.38 42.92
C LEU A 164 20.56 23.01 44.33
N ALA A 165 20.78 24.32 44.41
CA ALA A 165 20.72 25.09 45.67
C ALA A 165 19.28 25.36 46.15
N GLN A 166 18.25 24.96 45.40
CA GLN A 166 16.84 25.26 45.68
C GLN A 166 16.56 26.75 45.90
N ASP A 167 17.20 27.62 45.08
CA ASP A 167 17.13 29.08 45.21
C ASP A 167 15.66 29.57 45.18
N PRO A 168 15.18 30.20 46.28
CA PRO A 168 13.81 30.69 46.38
C PRO A 168 13.40 31.68 45.30
N SER A 169 14.38 32.38 44.69
CA SER A 169 14.11 33.35 43.63
C SER A 169 13.66 32.70 42.31
N LEU A 170 13.85 31.39 42.12
CA LEU A 170 13.34 30.64 40.99
C LEU A 170 11.85 30.28 41.10
N ALA A 171 11.28 30.36 42.31
CA ALA A 171 9.86 30.08 42.56
C ALA A 171 8.96 31.11 41.87
N PRO A 172 7.78 30.72 41.37
CA PRO A 172 6.82 31.65 40.81
C PRO A 172 6.35 32.66 41.85
N ALA A 173 6.23 33.95 41.50
CA ALA A 173 5.59 34.94 42.32
C ALA A 173 4.16 34.51 42.65
N SER A 174 3.85 34.40 43.95
CA SER A 174 2.55 33.90 44.42
C SER A 174 1.40 34.76 43.95
N ALA A 175 0.48 34.17 43.14
CA ALA A 175 -0.84 34.73 42.93
C ALA A 175 -1.76 34.37 44.10
N PRO A 176 -2.64 35.28 44.56
CA PRO A 176 -3.47 35.04 45.73
C PRO A 176 -4.63 34.09 45.44
N GLY A 177 -4.71 33.03 46.23
CA GLY A 177 -5.95 32.41 46.62
C GLY A 177 -6.57 31.33 45.77
N ARG A 178 -6.19 30.09 46.02
CA ARG A 178 -7.09 28.94 45.89
C ARG A 178 -6.83 27.97 47.06
N PRO A 179 -7.90 27.49 47.76
CA PRO A 179 -7.72 26.67 48.98
C PRO A 179 -7.21 25.27 48.61
N ALA A 180 -6.34 24.77 49.47
CA ALA A 180 -5.73 23.45 49.39
C ALA A 180 -6.79 22.34 49.57
N PRO A 181 -6.64 21.20 48.92
CA PRO A 181 -7.46 20.02 49.22
C PRO A 181 -6.93 19.37 50.50
N VAL A 182 -7.87 19.08 51.37
CA VAL A 182 -7.71 18.39 52.65
C VAL A 182 -7.28 16.92 52.40
N PRO A 183 -6.37 16.33 53.15
CA PRO A 183 -6.02 14.93 53.05
C PRO A 183 -7.13 14.05 53.61
N ALA A 184 -7.63 13.13 52.82
CA ALA A 184 -8.57 12.11 53.24
C ALA A 184 -7.87 11.08 54.10
N ALA A 185 -8.29 11.04 55.37
CA ALA A 185 -7.87 10.10 56.36
C ALA A 185 -8.36 8.68 56.07
N ALA A 186 -7.52 7.73 56.40
CA ALA A 186 -7.86 6.33 56.47
C ALA A 186 -9.03 6.09 57.44
N ALA A 187 -10.06 5.40 56.95
CA ALA A 187 -11.04 4.77 57.81
C ALA A 187 -11.24 3.33 57.33
N GLY A 188 -10.71 2.40 58.11
CA GLY A 188 -11.11 1.01 58.05
C GLY A 188 -12.54 0.83 58.53
N GLY A 189 -13.17 -0.15 58.11
CA GLY A 189 -14.40 -0.63 58.76
C GLY A 189 -15.32 -1.45 57.90
N ALA A 190 -15.33 -2.74 58.19
CA ALA A 190 -16.46 -3.67 58.24
C ALA A 190 -17.15 -4.13 56.93
N ALA A 191 -17.10 -5.39 56.81
CA ALA A 191 -17.81 -6.28 55.90
C ALA A 191 -19.31 -5.96 55.68
N ALA A 192 -19.71 -6.02 54.42
CA ALA A 192 -21.06 -6.41 54.06
C ALA A 192 -20.96 -7.39 52.85
N ALA A 193 -21.52 -8.56 53.05
CA ALA A 193 -21.57 -9.64 52.11
C ALA A 193 -22.44 -9.27 50.87
N GLY A 194 -21.84 -9.31 49.74
CA GLY A 194 -22.49 -9.32 48.44
C GLY A 194 -21.47 -9.94 47.48
N GLY A 195 -21.76 -11.13 46.92
CA GLY A 195 -20.89 -12.03 46.19
C GLY A 195 -19.88 -11.39 45.28
N ALA A 196 -18.70 -11.13 45.75
CA ALA A 196 -17.56 -10.79 44.95
C ALA A 196 -17.13 -12.02 44.17
N ALA A 197 -17.25 -11.99 42.86
CA ALA A 197 -16.79 -13.04 41.99
C ALA A 197 -15.31 -13.33 42.28
N ALA A 198 -14.95 -14.57 42.57
CA ALA A 198 -13.62 -15.02 42.92
C ALA A 198 -12.65 -14.80 41.72
N GLY A 199 -11.41 -14.34 42.01
CA GLY A 199 -10.40 -14.16 41.00
C GLY A 199 -9.57 -12.89 41.20
N ASN A 200 -8.46 -12.76 40.42
CA ASN A 200 -7.57 -11.59 40.45
C ASN A 200 -7.57 -10.81 39.12
N LEU A 201 -8.46 -11.16 38.18
CA LEU A 201 -8.61 -10.43 36.94
C LEU A 201 -9.08 -8.99 37.19
N ARG A 202 -8.29 -8.03 36.77
CA ARG A 202 -8.65 -6.61 36.82
C ARG A 202 -9.38 -6.21 35.53
N GLU A 203 -10.44 -5.42 35.66
CA GLU A 203 -11.06 -4.77 34.51
C GLU A 203 -10.03 -3.85 33.83
N ARG A 204 -9.82 -4.07 32.55
CA ARG A 204 -8.89 -3.24 31.78
C ARG A 204 -9.65 -2.05 31.17
N LEU A 205 -9.08 -0.87 31.34
CA LEU A 205 -9.58 0.36 30.72
C LEU A 205 -9.36 0.28 29.19
N GLY A 206 -10.41 0.55 28.43
CA GLY A 206 -10.40 0.58 26.95
C GLY A 206 -11.18 -0.56 26.33
N ARG A 207 -11.86 -0.24 25.24
CA ARG A 207 -12.72 -1.17 24.48
C ARG A 207 -11.87 -2.31 23.89
N PHE A 208 -12.40 -3.52 23.89
CA PHE A 208 -11.86 -4.65 23.15
C PHE A 208 -12.37 -4.56 21.71
N VAL A 209 -11.47 -4.32 20.75
CA VAL A 209 -11.81 -4.05 19.35
C VAL A 209 -11.45 -5.24 18.51
N GLY A 210 -12.41 -5.71 17.70
CA GLY A 210 -12.26 -6.85 16.82
C GLY A 210 -11.99 -8.14 17.59
N ARG A 211 -11.85 -9.26 16.92
CA ARG A 211 -11.58 -10.60 17.50
C ARG A 211 -12.79 -11.27 18.16
N ASP A 212 -13.99 -10.90 17.76
CA ASP A 212 -15.20 -11.61 18.23
C ASP A 212 -15.18 -13.08 17.82
N ALA A 213 -14.67 -13.38 16.62
CA ALA A 213 -14.51 -14.72 16.10
C ALA A 213 -13.46 -15.53 16.89
N GLU A 214 -12.29 -14.94 17.14
CA GLU A 214 -11.22 -15.58 17.92
C GLU A 214 -11.64 -15.78 19.39
N LEU A 215 -12.39 -14.81 19.96
CA LEU A 215 -12.94 -14.93 21.30
C LEU A 215 -13.96 -16.10 21.38
N ALA A 216 -14.83 -16.22 20.39
CA ALA A 216 -15.79 -17.32 20.30
C ALA A 216 -15.07 -18.67 20.14
N GLN A 217 -14.09 -18.75 19.24
CA GLN A 217 -13.26 -19.93 19.02
C GLN A 217 -12.50 -20.34 20.29
N LEU A 218 -11.89 -19.37 20.99
CA LEU A 218 -11.16 -19.65 22.24
C LEU A 218 -12.09 -20.18 23.33
N ARG A 219 -13.28 -19.56 23.49
CA ARG A 219 -14.28 -20.04 24.46
C ARG A 219 -14.74 -21.46 24.15
N GLU A 220 -14.96 -21.78 22.89
CA GLU A 220 -15.29 -23.13 22.46
C GLU A 220 -14.15 -24.12 22.74
N ALA A 221 -12.91 -23.77 22.38
CA ALA A 221 -11.74 -24.58 22.64
C ALA A 221 -11.57 -24.90 24.13
N VAL A 222 -11.75 -23.92 25.03
CA VAL A 222 -11.65 -24.09 26.50
C VAL A 222 -12.78 -24.97 27.06
N ARG A 223 -13.95 -25.00 26.42
CA ARG A 223 -15.02 -25.91 26.81
C ARG A 223 -14.70 -27.40 26.50
N PHE A 224 -14.06 -27.64 25.35
CA PHE A 224 -13.70 -28.99 24.89
C PHE A 224 -12.35 -29.47 25.40
N SER A 225 -11.38 -28.59 25.63
CA SER A 225 -10.06 -28.90 26.13
C SER A 225 -9.79 -28.24 27.49
N ARG A 226 -9.02 -28.92 28.33
CA ARG A 226 -8.58 -28.36 29.61
C ARG A 226 -7.33 -27.49 29.50
N LEU A 227 -6.63 -27.59 28.38
CA LEU A 227 -5.46 -26.77 28.09
C LEU A 227 -5.59 -26.15 26.68
N VAL A 228 -5.55 -24.85 26.63
CA VAL A 228 -5.52 -24.09 25.36
C VAL A 228 -4.35 -23.10 25.42
N THR A 229 -3.49 -23.14 24.41
CA THR A 229 -2.36 -22.22 24.30
C THR A 229 -2.57 -21.25 23.14
N LEU A 230 -2.58 -19.95 23.47
CA LEU A 230 -2.60 -18.88 22.49
C LEU A 230 -1.17 -18.64 21.99
N THR A 231 -0.93 -18.97 20.72
CA THR A 231 0.37 -18.76 20.08
C THR A 231 0.35 -17.56 19.14
N GLY A 232 1.49 -16.92 18.92
CA GLY A 232 1.58 -15.80 17.97
C GLY A 232 2.67 -14.77 18.31
N PRO A 233 2.90 -13.81 17.44
CA PRO A 233 3.97 -12.82 17.57
C PRO A 233 3.77 -11.90 18.79
N GLY A 234 4.88 -11.28 19.23
CA GLY A 234 4.85 -10.26 20.26
C GLY A 234 3.98 -9.05 19.84
N GLY A 235 3.16 -8.57 20.76
CA GLY A 235 2.27 -7.43 20.47
C GLY A 235 0.97 -7.78 19.73
N ALA A 236 0.71 -9.06 19.41
CA ALA A 236 -0.53 -9.52 18.77
C ALA A 236 -1.78 -9.43 19.68
N GLY A 237 -1.60 -9.22 20.98
CA GLY A 237 -2.73 -9.08 21.91
C GLY A 237 -3.17 -10.39 22.55
N LYS A 238 -2.35 -11.44 22.58
CA LYS A 238 -2.60 -12.76 23.21
C LYS A 238 -3.09 -12.64 24.66
N THR A 239 -2.35 -11.91 25.48
CA THR A 239 -2.69 -11.65 26.90
C THR A 239 -4.07 -11.02 27.03
N ARG A 240 -4.40 -10.06 26.17
CA ARG A 240 -5.70 -9.39 26.22
C ARG A 240 -6.83 -10.34 25.84
N LEU A 241 -6.66 -11.11 24.77
CA LEU A 241 -7.64 -12.13 24.35
C LEU A 241 -7.84 -13.21 25.43
N ALA A 242 -6.75 -13.70 26.06
CA ALA A 242 -6.83 -14.66 27.15
C ALA A 242 -7.63 -14.14 28.35
N VAL A 243 -7.35 -12.90 28.78
CA VAL A 243 -8.03 -12.25 29.91
C VAL A 243 -9.52 -12.01 29.61
N GLU A 244 -9.87 -11.54 28.38
CA GLU A 244 -11.26 -11.33 27.96
C GLU A 244 -12.02 -12.68 27.88
N ALA A 245 -11.37 -13.75 27.38
CA ALA A 245 -11.97 -15.08 27.35
C ALA A 245 -12.17 -15.64 28.76
N ALA A 246 -11.18 -15.51 29.64
CA ALA A 246 -11.29 -15.95 31.04
C ALA A 246 -12.37 -15.17 31.80
N ALA A 247 -12.48 -13.86 31.56
CA ALA A 247 -13.55 -13.05 32.13
C ALA A 247 -14.94 -13.47 31.62
N ALA A 248 -15.06 -13.81 30.32
CA ALA A 248 -16.31 -14.29 29.74
C ALA A 248 -16.71 -15.70 30.23
N LEU A 249 -15.74 -16.55 30.57
CA LEU A 249 -15.95 -17.92 31.11
C LEU A 249 -16.18 -17.94 32.62
N ARG A 250 -15.89 -16.85 33.34
CA ARG A 250 -16.04 -16.76 34.79
C ARG A 250 -17.43 -17.18 35.34
N PRO A 251 -18.57 -16.85 34.68
CA PRO A 251 -19.87 -17.30 35.16
C PRO A 251 -20.04 -18.83 35.14
N GLU A 252 -19.29 -19.56 34.32
CA GLU A 252 -19.33 -21.04 34.21
C GLU A 252 -18.42 -21.73 35.23
N HIS A 253 -17.55 -20.94 35.93
CA HIS A 253 -16.57 -21.46 36.89
C HIS A 253 -16.69 -20.75 38.24
N PRO A 254 -17.33 -21.40 39.25
CA PRO A 254 -17.67 -20.76 40.51
C PRO A 254 -16.48 -20.30 41.35
N ASP A 255 -15.31 -20.95 41.20
CA ASP A 255 -14.09 -20.53 41.90
C ASP A 255 -13.30 -19.46 41.12
N GLY A 256 -13.90 -18.91 40.06
CA GLY A 256 -13.47 -17.69 39.38
C GLY A 256 -12.43 -17.88 38.30
N ALA A 257 -11.82 -16.75 37.94
CA ALA A 257 -10.76 -16.69 36.93
C ALA A 257 -9.52 -15.99 37.47
N TRP A 258 -8.37 -16.57 37.21
CA TRP A 258 -7.10 -16.19 37.81
C TRP A 258 -6.03 -15.96 36.74
N LEU A 259 -5.20 -14.92 36.94
CA LEU A 259 -4.09 -14.58 36.07
C LEU A 259 -2.78 -14.75 36.81
N VAL A 260 -1.86 -15.49 36.21
CA VAL A 260 -0.46 -15.63 36.63
C VAL A 260 0.41 -14.95 35.60
N GLU A 261 0.96 -13.80 35.94
CA GLU A 261 1.87 -13.03 35.08
C GLU A 261 3.31 -13.54 35.25
N LEU A 262 3.80 -14.35 34.30
CA LEU A 262 5.17 -14.87 34.33
C LEU A 262 6.21 -13.88 33.79
N ALA A 263 5.75 -12.78 33.21
CA ALA A 263 6.61 -11.78 32.58
C ALA A 263 7.74 -11.22 33.49
N GLY A 264 7.52 -11.16 34.80
CA GLY A 264 8.50 -10.71 35.80
C GLY A 264 9.38 -11.81 36.39
N VAL A 265 9.16 -13.08 36.01
CA VAL A 265 9.91 -14.22 36.53
C VAL A 265 11.25 -14.33 35.79
N THR A 266 12.36 -14.35 36.52
CA THR A 266 13.70 -14.33 35.92
C THR A 266 14.31 -15.70 35.62
N GLY A 267 13.65 -16.78 36.05
CA GLY A 267 14.13 -18.14 35.81
C GLY A 267 13.09 -19.23 36.13
N PRO A 268 13.39 -20.49 35.78
CA PRO A 268 12.46 -21.63 35.91
C PRO A 268 11.91 -21.79 37.31
N ASP A 269 12.75 -21.60 38.36
CA ASP A 269 12.39 -21.81 39.76
C ASP A 269 11.36 -20.78 40.26
N GLY A 270 11.15 -19.66 39.58
CA GLY A 270 10.20 -18.63 39.95
C GLY A 270 8.75 -18.90 39.50
N VAL A 271 8.51 -19.87 38.59
CA VAL A 271 7.19 -20.13 37.99
C VAL A 271 6.18 -20.62 39.03
N VAL A 272 6.56 -21.64 39.80
CA VAL A 272 5.68 -22.24 40.83
C VAL A 272 5.38 -21.25 41.96
N PRO A 273 6.34 -20.50 42.51
CA PRO A 273 6.07 -19.45 43.49
C PRO A 273 5.14 -18.36 42.97
N ALA A 274 5.32 -17.92 41.73
CA ALA A 274 4.45 -16.92 41.11
C ALA A 274 2.99 -17.42 40.98
N ALA A 275 2.80 -18.67 40.58
CA ALA A 275 1.48 -19.29 40.51
C ALA A 275 0.84 -19.41 41.89
N ALA A 276 1.59 -19.85 42.90
CA ALA A 276 1.12 -19.96 44.28
C ALA A 276 0.70 -18.57 44.87
N ALA A 277 1.48 -17.56 44.61
CA ALA A 277 1.18 -16.18 45.05
C ALA A 277 -0.09 -15.64 44.34
N ALA A 278 -0.20 -15.79 43.01
CA ALA A 278 -1.35 -15.32 42.23
C ALA A 278 -2.67 -15.99 42.68
N LEU A 279 -2.63 -17.28 42.99
CA LEU A 279 -3.79 -18.06 43.45
C LEU A 279 -4.14 -17.83 44.91
N GLY A 280 -3.27 -17.13 45.70
CA GLY A 280 -3.47 -16.99 47.14
C GLY A 280 -3.17 -18.26 47.94
N ALA A 281 -2.60 -19.28 47.29
CA ALA A 281 -2.29 -20.57 47.92
C ALA A 281 -1.18 -20.43 48.99
N ALA A 282 -0.29 -19.44 48.79
CA ALA A 282 0.75 -19.12 49.79
C ALA A 282 0.17 -18.61 51.13
N ALA A 283 -0.92 -17.82 51.08
CA ALA A 283 -1.59 -17.34 52.30
C ALA A 283 -2.31 -18.49 53.06
N ALA A 284 -2.87 -19.45 52.33
CA ALA A 284 -3.49 -20.65 52.91
C ALA A 284 -2.45 -21.56 53.57
N ALA A 285 -1.21 -21.59 53.05
CA ALA A 285 -0.13 -22.38 53.64
C ALA A 285 0.42 -21.84 54.96
N LEU A 286 0.36 -20.52 55.13
CA LEU A 286 0.75 -19.87 56.41
C LEU A 286 -0.17 -20.23 57.58
N ALA A 287 -1.42 -20.65 57.28
CA ALA A 287 -2.38 -21.07 58.31
C ALA A 287 -2.20 -22.55 58.77
N SER A 288 -1.48 -23.38 58.03
CA SER A 288 -1.18 -24.78 58.39
C SER A 288 0.05 -25.26 57.57
N PRO A 289 1.26 -25.26 58.16
CA PRO A 289 2.48 -25.61 57.44
C PRO A 289 2.47 -27.06 56.98
N PRO A 290 2.47 -27.40 55.71
CA PRO A 290 2.49 -28.76 55.19
C PRO A 290 3.89 -29.29 54.94
N ALA A 291 4.08 -30.59 55.10
CA ALA A 291 5.19 -31.31 54.51
C ALA A 291 4.84 -31.56 53.00
N GLY A 292 5.68 -31.03 52.09
CA GLY A 292 5.54 -31.24 50.64
C GLY A 292 6.04 -30.06 49.80
N SER A 293 6.14 -30.28 48.48
CA SER A 293 6.57 -29.24 47.51
C SER A 293 5.51 -28.13 47.30
N THR A 294 5.93 -26.97 46.87
CA THR A 294 5.03 -25.84 46.57
C THR A 294 4.02 -26.21 45.48
N THR A 295 4.40 -27.08 44.53
CA THR A 295 3.48 -27.61 43.50
C THR A 295 2.38 -28.46 44.12
N GLU A 296 2.68 -29.35 45.05
CA GLU A 296 1.68 -30.17 45.76
C GLU A 296 0.72 -29.30 46.58
N LEU A 297 1.21 -28.15 47.08
CA LEU A 297 0.40 -27.20 47.80
C LEU A 297 -0.61 -26.53 46.86
N ILE A 298 -0.21 -26.13 45.65
CA ILE A 298 -1.13 -25.59 44.62
C ILE A 298 -2.18 -26.65 44.27
N VAL A 299 -1.76 -27.90 44.00
CA VAL A 299 -2.70 -28.98 43.63
C VAL A 299 -3.73 -29.22 44.75
N ARG A 300 -3.31 -29.29 46.02
CA ARG A 300 -4.24 -29.41 47.15
C ARG A 300 -5.19 -28.22 47.29
N TYR A 301 -4.66 -26.98 47.08
CA TYR A 301 -5.49 -25.78 47.12
C TYR A 301 -6.55 -25.76 46.01
N LEU A 302 -6.23 -26.30 44.85
CA LEU A 302 -7.13 -26.37 43.69
C LEU A 302 -8.03 -27.61 43.71
N ALA A 303 -7.77 -28.57 44.55
CA ALA A 303 -8.57 -29.82 44.60
C ALA A 303 -10.05 -29.54 44.86
N GLY A 304 -10.93 -30.04 44.00
CA GLY A 304 -12.39 -29.87 44.09
C GLY A 304 -12.89 -28.50 43.60
N ARG A 305 -12.02 -27.60 43.15
CA ARG A 305 -12.39 -26.29 42.59
C ARG A 305 -12.59 -26.33 41.08
N SER A 306 -13.48 -25.45 40.61
CA SER A 306 -13.73 -25.21 39.16
C SER A 306 -13.37 -23.77 38.83
N LEU A 307 -12.27 -23.56 38.14
CA LEU A 307 -11.72 -22.25 37.84
C LEU A 307 -11.03 -22.20 36.48
N VAL A 308 -10.90 -20.98 35.94
CA VAL A 308 -10.07 -20.69 34.77
C VAL A 308 -8.74 -20.07 35.23
N LEU A 309 -7.62 -20.64 34.81
CA LEU A 309 -6.28 -20.14 35.10
C LEU A 309 -5.62 -19.65 33.79
N VAL A 310 -5.19 -18.39 33.77
CA VAL A 310 -4.41 -17.82 32.69
C VAL A 310 -2.95 -17.83 33.11
N LEU A 311 -2.06 -18.51 32.38
CA LEU A 311 -0.61 -18.39 32.46
C LEU A 311 -0.11 -17.48 31.36
N ASP A 312 0.27 -16.26 31.71
CA ASP A 312 0.66 -15.26 30.72
C ASP A 312 2.16 -15.17 30.54
N ASN A 313 2.60 -15.17 29.26
CA ASN A 313 3.98 -14.96 28.85
C ASN A 313 4.93 -16.11 29.23
N CYS A 314 4.58 -17.35 28.79
CA CYS A 314 5.30 -18.55 29.13
C CYS A 314 6.64 -18.72 28.38
N GLU A 315 6.85 -18.05 27.26
CA GLU A 315 7.93 -18.33 26.30
C GLU A 315 9.35 -18.31 26.86
N HIS A 316 9.67 -17.51 27.88
CA HIS A 316 11.03 -17.42 28.46
C HIS A 316 11.28 -18.41 29.60
N VAL A 317 10.25 -19.10 30.08
CA VAL A 317 10.29 -20.11 31.14
C VAL A 317 9.50 -21.34 30.72
N ILE A 318 9.47 -21.64 29.43
CA ILE A 318 8.53 -22.58 28.81
C ILE A 318 8.60 -23.98 29.42
N GLY A 319 9.78 -24.50 29.69
CA GLY A 319 9.95 -25.81 30.29
C GLY A 319 9.34 -25.91 31.70
N ALA A 320 9.50 -24.90 32.55
CA ALA A 320 8.92 -24.86 33.88
C ALA A 320 7.41 -24.59 33.85
N ALA A 321 6.94 -23.74 32.93
CA ALA A 321 5.52 -23.49 32.70
C ALA A 321 4.81 -24.75 32.21
N ALA A 322 5.43 -25.52 31.30
CA ALA A 322 4.95 -26.80 30.79
C ALA A 322 4.84 -27.82 31.90
N ALA A 323 5.90 -28.00 32.70
CA ALA A 323 5.91 -28.97 33.83
C ALA A 323 4.84 -28.65 34.88
N LEU A 324 4.68 -27.34 35.23
CA LEU A 324 3.59 -26.93 36.13
C LEU A 324 2.23 -27.22 35.51
N THR A 325 2.02 -26.83 34.25
CA THR A 325 0.75 -27.00 33.54
C THR A 325 0.35 -28.48 33.46
N ASP A 326 1.28 -29.38 33.07
CA ASP A 326 1.05 -30.81 32.96
C ASP A 326 0.61 -31.40 34.32
N THR A 327 1.30 -31.01 35.40
CA THR A 327 0.97 -31.40 36.75
C THR A 327 -0.42 -30.92 37.19
N LEU A 328 -0.74 -29.65 36.95
CA LEU A 328 -2.03 -29.07 37.35
C LEU A 328 -3.21 -29.63 36.54
N VAL A 329 -3.07 -29.74 35.23
CA VAL A 329 -4.11 -30.28 34.34
C VAL A 329 -4.31 -31.78 34.64
N GLY A 330 -3.24 -32.53 34.94
CA GLY A 330 -3.31 -33.92 35.34
C GLY A 330 -4.05 -34.13 36.66
N ALA A 331 -3.75 -33.31 37.67
CA ALA A 331 -4.24 -33.48 39.04
C ALA A 331 -5.58 -32.81 39.36
N VAL A 332 -6.00 -31.79 38.62
CA VAL A 332 -7.19 -30.98 38.92
C VAL A 332 -8.21 -31.02 37.78
N PRO A 333 -9.24 -31.91 37.88
CA PRO A 333 -10.23 -32.08 36.78
C PRO A 333 -11.07 -30.84 36.50
N GLY A 334 -11.34 -29.98 37.48
CA GLY A 334 -12.14 -28.76 37.37
C GLY A 334 -11.36 -27.56 36.81
N LEU A 335 -10.05 -27.70 36.55
CA LEU A 335 -9.20 -26.63 36.02
C LEU A 335 -9.37 -26.51 34.50
N ARG A 336 -9.51 -25.28 34.05
CA ARG A 336 -9.34 -24.86 32.65
C ARG A 336 -8.13 -23.92 32.59
N LEU A 337 -7.17 -24.24 31.74
CA LEU A 337 -5.93 -23.49 31.64
C LEU A 337 -5.80 -22.84 30.25
N ILE A 338 -5.58 -21.55 30.25
CA ILE A 338 -5.25 -20.78 29.05
C ILE A 338 -3.82 -20.30 29.19
N ALA A 339 -2.92 -20.78 28.36
CA ALA A 339 -1.55 -20.28 28.30
C ALA A 339 -1.40 -19.23 27.19
N THR A 340 -0.54 -18.24 27.36
CA THR A 340 -0.09 -17.38 26.30
C THR A 340 1.42 -17.56 26.11
N SER A 341 1.82 -17.83 24.89
CA SER A 341 3.22 -18.07 24.54
C SER A 341 3.46 -17.65 23.08
N ARG A 342 4.73 -17.64 22.66
CA ARG A 342 5.09 -17.50 21.24
C ARG A 342 5.17 -18.86 20.55
N GLU A 343 5.45 -19.88 21.31
CA GLU A 343 5.57 -21.25 20.88
C GLU A 343 4.68 -22.17 21.74
N PRO A 344 4.31 -23.37 21.26
CA PRO A 344 3.54 -24.33 22.02
C PRO A 344 4.23 -24.72 23.32
N LEU A 345 3.46 -25.09 24.37
CA LEU A 345 4.02 -25.69 25.58
C LEU A 345 4.52 -27.14 25.35
N GLY A 346 4.02 -27.80 24.30
CA GLY A 346 4.43 -29.15 23.92
C GLY A 346 3.88 -30.21 24.83
N ILE A 347 2.71 -30.02 25.43
CA ILE A 347 2.09 -30.95 26.39
C ILE A 347 0.98 -31.73 25.68
N SER A 348 0.82 -33.00 26.10
CA SER A 348 -0.24 -33.85 25.57
C SER A 348 -1.64 -33.29 25.86
N GLY A 349 -2.49 -33.22 24.83
CA GLY A 349 -3.84 -32.68 24.94
C GLY A 349 -3.90 -31.14 24.84
N GLU A 350 -2.81 -30.49 24.55
CA GLU A 350 -2.76 -29.03 24.25
C GLU A 350 -3.52 -28.71 22.95
N VAL A 351 -4.39 -27.73 23.01
CA VAL A 351 -5.05 -27.14 21.81
C VAL A 351 -4.44 -25.79 21.50
N LEU A 352 -3.93 -25.63 20.29
CA LEU A 352 -3.29 -24.42 19.85
C LEU A 352 -4.31 -23.48 19.16
N VAL A 353 -4.34 -22.22 19.60
CA VAL A 353 -5.12 -21.15 18.96
C VAL A 353 -4.14 -20.07 18.49
N PRO A 354 -3.87 -19.99 17.19
CA PRO A 354 -2.96 -18.98 16.65
C PRO A 354 -3.62 -17.59 16.69
N VAL A 355 -2.87 -16.60 17.19
CA VAL A 355 -3.30 -15.20 17.29
C VAL A 355 -2.41 -14.32 16.42
N GLY A 356 -2.91 -13.93 15.26
CA GLY A 356 -2.23 -13.02 14.32
C GLY A 356 -2.47 -11.54 14.58
N GLY A 357 -2.23 -10.69 13.58
CA GLY A 357 -2.66 -9.30 13.56
C GLY A 357 -4.19 -9.18 13.50
N LEU A 358 -4.71 -8.00 13.78
CA LEU A 358 -6.13 -7.68 13.59
C LEU A 358 -6.47 -7.69 12.09
N ALA A 359 -7.70 -8.08 11.78
CA ALA A 359 -8.25 -7.88 10.44
C ALA A 359 -8.21 -6.39 10.05
N PRO A 360 -8.06 -6.04 8.77
CA PRO A 360 -7.84 -4.65 8.33
C PRO A 360 -8.87 -3.66 8.89
N ALA A 361 -10.15 -4.02 8.87
CA ALA A 361 -11.22 -3.16 9.40
C ALA A 361 -11.10 -2.95 10.92
N ALA A 362 -10.79 -4.00 11.68
CA ALA A 362 -10.62 -3.91 13.13
C ALA A 362 -9.33 -3.16 13.51
N ALA A 363 -8.26 -3.31 12.73
CA ALA A 363 -7.04 -2.54 12.92
C ALA A 363 -7.27 -1.04 12.68
N ALA A 364 -8.02 -0.69 11.64
CA ALA A 364 -8.41 0.69 11.35
C ALA A 364 -9.32 1.26 12.46
N GLU A 365 -10.29 0.47 12.96
CA GLU A 365 -11.15 0.86 14.10
C GLU A 365 -10.31 1.16 15.35
N LEU A 366 -9.36 0.27 15.69
CA LEU A 366 -8.44 0.46 16.80
C LEU A 366 -7.60 1.73 16.63
N PHE A 367 -7.05 1.94 15.42
CA PHE A 367 -6.28 3.15 15.12
C PHE A 367 -7.10 4.41 15.35
N VAL A 368 -8.33 4.46 14.83
CA VAL A 368 -9.24 5.63 14.96
C VAL A 368 -9.61 5.87 16.40
N GLU A 369 -9.90 4.81 17.18
CA GLU A 369 -10.21 4.92 18.62
C GLU A 369 -9.03 5.55 19.37
N ARG A 370 -7.81 5.05 19.16
CA ARG A 370 -6.60 5.55 19.81
C ARG A 370 -6.21 6.94 19.31
N ALA A 371 -6.42 7.23 18.02
CA ALA A 371 -6.23 8.56 17.44
C ALA A 371 -7.14 9.60 18.09
N ARG A 372 -8.41 9.29 18.30
CA ARG A 372 -9.38 10.16 18.99
C ARG A 372 -9.03 10.38 20.45
N ALA A 373 -8.46 9.39 21.14
CA ALA A 373 -8.00 9.53 22.52
C ALA A 373 -6.85 10.55 22.65
N VAL A 374 -6.02 10.71 21.64
CA VAL A 374 -4.90 11.66 21.64
C VAL A 374 -5.19 12.97 20.90
N ARG A 375 -6.20 12.95 20.00
CA ARG A 375 -6.65 14.09 19.18
C ARG A 375 -8.18 14.05 19.03
N PRO A 376 -8.95 14.65 19.96
CA PRO A 376 -10.41 14.51 20.04
C PRO A 376 -11.18 14.88 18.74
N GLY A 377 -10.63 15.75 17.89
CA GLY A 377 -11.23 16.14 16.61
C GLY A 377 -10.81 15.26 15.41
N PHE A 378 -10.17 14.11 15.64
CA PHE A 378 -9.71 13.24 14.55
C PHE A 378 -10.90 12.57 13.84
N THR A 379 -10.98 12.75 12.50
CA THR A 379 -11.95 12.07 11.62
C THR A 379 -11.23 11.17 10.62
N ALA A 380 -11.87 10.07 10.28
CA ALA A 380 -11.32 9.06 9.35
C ALA A 380 -12.05 9.08 7.99
N ASP A 381 -12.58 10.25 7.58
CA ASP A 381 -13.45 10.38 6.42
C ASP A 381 -12.65 10.62 5.13
N GLY A 382 -13.20 10.16 4.02
CA GLY A 382 -12.63 10.38 2.69
C GLY A 382 -11.21 9.82 2.51
N PRO A 383 -10.24 10.60 2.00
CA PRO A 383 -8.88 10.14 1.73
C PRO A 383 -8.13 9.61 2.96
N ALA A 384 -8.51 10.06 4.18
CA ALA A 384 -7.88 9.62 5.41
C ALA A 384 -8.11 8.13 5.70
N ALA A 385 -9.25 7.57 5.30
CA ALA A 385 -9.56 6.16 5.51
C ALA A 385 -8.54 5.25 4.81
N GLY A 386 -8.25 5.51 3.53
CA GLY A 386 -7.27 4.73 2.77
C GLY A 386 -5.85 4.82 3.33
N VAL A 387 -5.46 6.01 3.84
CA VAL A 387 -4.15 6.19 4.50
C VAL A 387 -4.08 5.41 5.81
N ILE A 388 -5.17 5.35 6.58
CA ILE A 388 -5.23 4.57 7.83
C ILE A 388 -5.13 3.08 7.52
N GLU A 389 -5.83 2.59 6.51
CA GLU A 389 -5.75 1.18 6.08
C GLU A 389 -4.32 0.81 5.64
N ASP A 390 -3.66 1.69 4.89
CA ASP A 390 -2.27 1.50 4.49
C ASP A 390 -1.33 1.44 5.70
N ILE A 391 -1.47 2.38 6.65
CA ILE A 391 -0.72 2.37 7.91
C ILE A 391 -0.93 1.05 8.66
N CYS A 392 -2.17 0.61 8.85
CA CYS A 392 -2.49 -0.61 9.58
C CYS A 392 -1.93 -1.86 8.88
N ARG A 393 -2.00 -1.93 7.57
CA ARG A 393 -1.42 -3.02 6.76
C ARG A 393 0.11 -3.07 6.90
N ARG A 394 0.78 -1.92 6.79
CA ARG A 394 2.24 -1.80 6.97
C ARG A 394 2.71 -2.11 8.39
N LEU A 395 1.82 -2.09 9.37
CA LEU A 395 2.04 -2.48 10.77
C LEU A 395 1.57 -3.92 11.06
N ASP A 396 1.30 -4.71 10.02
CA ASP A 396 0.85 -6.12 10.10
C ASP A 396 -0.44 -6.30 10.93
N GLY A 397 -1.23 -5.24 11.11
CA GLY A 397 -2.38 -5.22 12.00
C GLY A 397 -2.06 -5.52 13.47
N LEU A 398 -0.79 -5.46 13.89
CA LEU A 398 -0.38 -5.73 15.26
C LEU A 398 -0.92 -4.65 16.20
N PRO A 399 -1.79 -5.00 17.19
CA PRO A 399 -2.43 -4.02 18.07
C PRO A 399 -1.44 -3.05 18.73
N LEU A 400 -0.33 -3.57 19.27
CA LEU A 400 0.69 -2.73 19.90
C LEU A 400 1.29 -1.71 18.91
N ALA A 401 1.60 -2.15 17.69
CA ALA A 401 2.17 -1.26 16.67
C ALA A 401 1.15 -0.20 16.22
N VAL A 402 -0.11 -0.58 16.06
CA VAL A 402 -1.22 0.31 15.71
C VAL A 402 -1.45 1.37 16.81
N GLU A 403 -1.46 0.96 18.08
CA GLU A 403 -1.59 1.88 19.22
C GLU A 403 -0.41 2.85 19.32
N LEU A 404 0.82 2.38 19.12
CA LEU A 404 2.02 3.22 19.10
C LEU A 404 1.99 4.22 17.95
N ALA A 405 1.53 3.82 16.78
CA ALA A 405 1.39 4.69 15.62
C ALA A 405 0.31 5.76 15.83
N ALA A 406 -0.87 5.36 16.29
CA ALA A 406 -1.95 6.29 16.60
C ALA A 406 -1.54 7.35 17.64
N ALA A 407 -0.75 6.96 18.66
CA ALA A 407 -0.22 7.89 19.66
C ALA A 407 0.71 8.98 19.06
N ARG A 408 1.31 8.74 17.89
CA ARG A 408 2.15 9.72 17.18
C ARG A 408 1.35 10.85 16.53
N LEU A 409 0.06 10.68 16.32
CA LEU A 409 -0.81 11.75 15.80
C LEU A 409 -0.90 12.97 16.75
N ARG A 410 -0.40 12.86 17.98
CA ARG A 410 -0.20 14.01 18.87
C ARG A 410 0.83 15.00 18.31
N ALA A 411 1.84 14.49 17.60
CA ALA A 411 2.98 15.27 17.11
C ALA A 411 3.09 15.31 15.59
N LEU A 412 2.49 14.38 14.86
CA LEU A 412 2.63 14.24 13.41
C LEU A 412 1.27 14.25 12.70
N PRO A 413 1.16 14.88 11.52
CA PRO A 413 0.03 14.69 10.61
C PRO A 413 -0.04 13.24 10.11
N LEU A 414 -1.25 12.78 9.74
CA LEU A 414 -1.49 11.40 9.28
C LEU A 414 -0.66 11.04 8.03
N ALA A 415 -0.57 11.95 7.05
CA ALA A 415 0.23 11.75 5.85
C ALA A 415 1.72 11.56 6.17
N THR A 416 2.27 12.44 7.00
CA THR A 416 3.68 12.36 7.45
C THR A 416 3.96 11.09 8.25
N LEU A 417 2.98 10.63 9.04
CA LEU A 417 3.09 9.34 9.73
C LEU A 417 3.20 8.19 8.74
N ALA A 418 2.37 8.17 7.69
CA ALA A 418 2.40 7.15 6.65
C ALA A 418 3.74 7.14 5.89
N GLU A 419 4.25 8.32 5.50
CA GLU A 419 5.53 8.47 4.79
C GLU A 419 6.72 7.95 5.61
N ARG A 420 6.72 8.20 6.94
CA ARG A 420 7.83 7.83 7.83
C ARG A 420 7.75 6.42 8.39
N LEU A 421 6.75 5.64 8.03
CA LEU A 421 6.60 4.26 8.52
C LEU A 421 7.67 3.29 8.02
N ASP A 422 8.47 3.65 7.02
CA ASP A 422 9.58 2.82 6.55
C ASP A 422 10.69 2.68 7.62
N ASP A 423 10.84 3.69 8.51
CA ASP A 423 11.69 3.60 9.71
C ASP A 423 10.84 3.48 10.99
N ARG A 424 9.99 2.46 11.03
CA ARG A 424 9.00 2.27 12.12
C ARG A 424 9.61 2.03 13.48
N PHE A 425 10.78 1.41 13.58
CA PHE A 425 11.45 1.18 14.87
C PHE A 425 11.90 2.48 15.54
N ARG A 426 12.38 3.43 14.74
CA ARG A 426 12.75 4.76 15.22
C ARG A 426 11.50 5.61 15.50
N LEU A 427 10.50 5.50 14.64
CA LEU A 427 9.25 6.24 14.80
C LEU A 427 8.46 5.77 16.02
N LEU A 428 8.38 4.47 16.31
CA LEU A 428 7.54 3.86 17.34
C LEU A 428 8.31 3.56 18.65
N SER A 429 9.24 4.42 19.03
CA SER A 429 10.17 4.23 20.15
C SER A 429 9.60 4.54 21.54
N ARG A 430 8.31 4.88 21.71
CA ARG A 430 7.71 5.22 23.02
C ARG A 430 6.31 4.65 23.17
N GLY A 431 6.13 3.75 24.14
CA GLY A 431 4.84 3.18 24.57
C GLY A 431 4.38 3.70 25.95
N ALA A 432 3.37 3.04 26.52
CA ALA A 432 2.81 3.41 27.82
C ALA A 432 3.84 3.24 28.94
N ARG A 433 3.98 4.25 29.81
CA ARG A 433 4.94 4.25 30.93
C ARG A 433 4.69 3.15 31.97
N THR A 434 3.47 2.63 32.03
CA THR A 434 3.06 1.54 32.94
C THR A 434 3.28 0.15 32.35
N ALA A 435 3.66 0.04 31.07
CA ALA A 435 3.99 -1.24 30.44
C ALA A 435 5.38 -1.73 30.87
N LEU A 436 5.59 -3.05 30.81
CA LEU A 436 6.90 -3.65 31.06
C LEU A 436 7.95 -3.03 30.11
N PRO A 437 9.23 -2.85 30.53
CA PRO A 437 10.27 -2.22 29.71
C PRO A 437 10.36 -2.78 28.29
N ARG A 438 10.22 -4.10 28.14
CA ARG A 438 10.20 -4.83 26.85
C ARG A 438 8.96 -4.55 25.98
N GLN A 439 7.87 -4.01 26.53
CA GLN A 439 6.63 -3.66 25.81
C GLN A 439 6.52 -2.16 25.55
N GLN A 440 7.49 -1.37 26.02
CA GLN A 440 7.47 0.09 25.86
C GLN A 440 7.82 0.53 24.45
N THR A 441 8.52 -0.28 23.68
CA THR A 441 8.88 0.00 22.30
C THR A 441 8.69 -1.25 21.43
N LEU A 442 8.33 -1.05 20.19
CA LEU A 442 8.22 -2.18 19.23
C LEU A 442 9.57 -2.90 19.06
N ARG A 443 10.67 -2.14 19.06
CA ARG A 443 12.03 -2.69 18.96
C ARG A 443 12.36 -3.64 20.11
N ALA A 444 12.09 -3.24 21.35
CA ALA A 444 12.37 -4.07 22.51
C ALA A 444 11.60 -5.41 22.49
N VAL A 445 10.38 -5.42 21.95
CA VAL A 445 9.59 -6.65 21.74
C VAL A 445 10.26 -7.59 20.74
N VAL A 446 10.79 -7.04 19.66
CA VAL A 446 11.44 -7.84 18.60
C VAL A 446 12.83 -8.31 19.05
N ASP A 447 13.65 -7.41 19.65
CA ASP A 447 14.97 -7.75 20.20
C ASP A 447 14.87 -8.95 21.16
N TRP A 448 13.94 -8.88 22.10
CA TRP A 448 13.73 -9.98 23.06
C TRP A 448 13.32 -11.28 22.38
N SER A 449 12.52 -11.25 21.30
CA SER A 449 12.15 -12.42 20.52
C SER A 449 13.35 -13.05 19.81
N TYR A 450 14.20 -12.18 19.26
CA TYR A 450 15.40 -12.58 18.54
C TYR A 450 16.46 -13.19 19.48
N ASP A 451 16.56 -12.65 20.70
CA ASP A 451 17.51 -13.13 21.73
C ASP A 451 17.21 -14.56 22.22
N LEU A 452 15.95 -15.00 22.09
CA LEU A 452 15.54 -16.39 22.44
C LEU A 452 15.83 -17.40 21.32
N LEU A 453 16.32 -16.98 20.16
CA LEU A 453 16.64 -17.87 19.04
C LEU A 453 17.99 -18.55 19.23
N PHE A 454 18.09 -19.81 18.77
CA PHE A 454 19.36 -20.50 18.60
C PHE A 454 20.18 -19.87 17.44
N SER A 455 21.46 -20.23 17.34
CA SER A 455 22.38 -19.66 16.35
C SER A 455 21.93 -19.87 14.90
N ASP A 456 21.48 -21.10 14.58
CA ASP A 456 20.96 -21.47 13.26
C ASP A 456 19.63 -20.77 12.92
N GLU A 457 18.78 -20.56 13.93
CA GLU A 457 17.53 -19.83 13.77
C GLU A 457 17.76 -18.33 13.53
N ARG A 458 18.69 -17.69 14.29
CA ARG A 458 19.08 -16.29 14.08
C ARG A 458 19.65 -16.06 12.69
N TRP A 459 20.49 -16.98 12.28
CA TRP A 459 21.14 -16.99 10.99
C TRP A 459 20.09 -17.07 9.85
N LEU A 460 19.19 -18.05 9.88
CA LEU A 460 18.16 -18.20 8.87
C LEU A 460 17.18 -17.01 8.89
N PHE A 461 16.74 -16.58 10.09
CA PHE A 461 15.85 -15.44 10.24
C PHE A 461 16.39 -14.18 9.56
N ALA A 462 17.69 -13.87 9.70
CA ALA A 462 18.32 -12.74 9.06
C ALA A 462 18.36 -12.90 7.53
N ARG A 463 18.71 -14.08 7.02
CA ARG A 463 18.83 -14.34 5.57
C ARG A 463 17.47 -14.35 4.87
N LEU A 464 16.41 -14.79 5.52
CA LEU A 464 15.04 -14.71 4.98
C LEU A 464 14.60 -13.27 4.70
N ALA A 465 15.21 -12.29 5.33
CA ALA A 465 14.92 -10.88 5.07
C ALA A 465 15.46 -10.36 3.70
N ALA A 466 16.18 -11.19 2.95
CA ALA A 466 16.50 -10.90 1.56
C ALA A 466 15.28 -11.01 0.64
N PHE A 467 14.28 -11.81 1.02
CA PHE A 467 13.09 -12.02 0.23
C PHE A 467 12.04 -10.93 0.49
N THR A 468 11.49 -10.40 -0.59
CA THR A 468 10.42 -9.39 -0.54
C THR A 468 9.07 -10.08 -0.79
N GLY A 469 8.24 -10.17 0.26
CA GLY A 469 6.93 -10.84 0.17
C GLY A 469 6.99 -12.36 0.41
N GLY A 470 8.08 -12.84 1.03
CA GLY A 470 8.28 -14.26 1.36
C GLY A 470 8.81 -15.09 0.19
N CYS A 471 8.96 -16.40 0.41
CA CYS A 471 9.55 -17.33 -0.56
C CYS A 471 8.97 -18.74 -0.42
N GLY A 472 9.08 -19.56 -1.46
CA GLY A 472 8.90 -21.01 -1.37
C GLY A 472 10.12 -21.69 -0.74
N LEU A 473 9.96 -22.97 -0.36
CA LEU A 473 11.04 -23.75 0.25
C LEU A 473 12.29 -23.83 -0.65
N ALA A 474 12.12 -24.14 -1.93
CA ALA A 474 13.23 -24.27 -2.87
C ALA A 474 14.05 -22.95 -2.99
N ALA A 475 13.39 -21.79 -2.93
CA ALA A 475 14.07 -20.51 -2.92
C ALA A 475 14.85 -20.29 -1.61
N ALA A 476 14.25 -20.63 -0.46
CA ALA A 476 14.92 -20.53 0.83
C ALA A 476 16.17 -21.44 0.88
N GLU A 477 16.07 -22.69 0.41
CA GLU A 477 17.18 -23.63 0.30
C GLU A 477 18.29 -23.11 -0.61
N ALA A 478 17.94 -22.65 -1.81
CA ALA A 478 18.92 -22.16 -2.79
C ALA A 478 19.66 -20.89 -2.34
N VAL A 479 18.97 -19.99 -1.66
CA VAL A 479 19.51 -18.68 -1.29
C VAL A 479 20.15 -18.68 0.09
N CYS A 480 19.51 -19.35 1.08
CA CYS A 480 19.95 -19.27 2.47
C CYS A 480 20.97 -20.36 2.84
N ALA A 481 20.95 -21.56 2.27
CA ALA A 481 21.84 -22.65 2.66
C ALA A 481 23.33 -22.31 2.51
N ASP A 482 24.16 -22.90 3.38
CA ASP A 482 25.62 -22.89 3.29
C ASP A 482 26.21 -24.15 3.95
N ASP A 483 27.53 -24.14 4.21
CA ASP A 483 28.22 -25.28 4.84
C ASP A 483 27.84 -25.48 6.31
N GLN A 484 27.28 -24.46 6.98
CA GLN A 484 26.84 -24.54 8.40
C GLN A 484 25.42 -25.07 8.52
N VAL A 485 24.53 -24.68 7.59
CA VAL A 485 23.15 -25.16 7.51
C VAL A 485 22.89 -25.63 6.08
N PRO A 486 23.04 -26.93 5.82
CA PRO A 486 22.78 -27.52 4.51
C PRO A 486 21.33 -27.34 4.05
N ALA A 487 21.09 -27.37 2.73
CA ALA A 487 19.76 -27.16 2.15
C ALA A 487 18.69 -28.09 2.79
N GLY A 488 19.04 -29.37 3.06
CA GLY A 488 18.11 -30.31 3.67
C GLY A 488 17.68 -29.99 5.11
N GLU A 489 18.40 -29.12 5.82
CA GLU A 489 18.07 -28.71 7.19
C GLU A 489 17.25 -27.41 7.24
N ILE A 490 17.15 -26.67 6.12
CA ILE A 490 16.43 -25.38 6.06
C ILE A 490 14.97 -25.54 6.48
N LEU A 491 14.29 -26.62 6.06
CA LEU A 491 12.89 -26.86 6.41
C LEU A 491 12.69 -27.01 7.93
N ASP A 492 13.60 -27.70 8.61
CA ASP A 492 13.51 -27.92 10.06
C ASP A 492 13.71 -26.60 10.82
N VAL A 493 14.67 -25.76 10.37
CA VAL A 493 14.89 -24.43 10.97
C VAL A 493 13.70 -23.51 10.67
N LEU A 494 13.15 -23.52 9.45
CA LEU A 494 11.93 -22.80 9.10
C LEU A 494 10.75 -23.20 9.99
N SER A 495 10.57 -24.49 10.21
CA SER A 495 9.49 -25.02 11.06
C SER A 495 9.61 -24.49 12.49
N ARG A 496 10.81 -24.49 13.07
CA ARG A 496 11.05 -23.89 14.39
C ARG A 496 10.80 -22.38 14.44
N LEU A 497 11.14 -21.65 13.37
CA LEU A 497 10.84 -20.21 13.27
C LEU A 497 9.34 -19.94 13.12
N VAL A 498 8.60 -20.82 12.44
CA VAL A 498 7.13 -20.76 12.35
C VAL A 498 6.50 -21.02 13.71
N ASP A 499 6.95 -22.07 14.43
CA ASP A 499 6.49 -22.39 15.78
C ASP A 499 6.69 -21.20 16.74
N LYS A 500 7.80 -20.48 16.59
CA LYS A 500 8.11 -19.24 17.37
C LYS A 500 7.39 -18.00 16.87
N SER A 501 6.52 -18.12 15.87
CA SER A 501 5.77 -17.02 15.26
C SER A 501 6.64 -15.86 14.73
N LEU A 502 7.86 -16.16 14.28
CA LEU A 502 8.79 -15.22 13.67
C LEU A 502 8.80 -15.33 12.14
N VAL A 503 8.32 -16.47 11.64
CA VAL A 503 8.04 -16.73 10.23
C VAL A 503 6.59 -17.17 10.14
N THR A 504 5.88 -16.73 9.11
CA THR A 504 4.54 -17.22 8.78
C THR A 504 4.65 -18.24 7.67
N ALA A 505 3.88 -19.32 7.76
CA ALA A 505 3.68 -20.27 6.68
C ALA A 505 2.25 -20.11 6.16
N SER A 506 2.09 -19.86 4.87
CA SER A 506 0.79 -19.84 4.21
C SER A 506 0.59 -21.16 3.47
N GLY A 507 -0.57 -21.80 3.69
CA GLY A 507 -0.94 -23.02 3.00
C GLY A 507 -1.48 -22.76 1.60
N GLY A 508 -1.18 -23.65 0.69
CA GLY A 508 -1.59 -23.73 -0.70
C GLY A 508 -1.02 -25.02 -1.24
N ASP A 509 -1.03 -25.24 -2.56
CA ASP A 509 -0.37 -26.39 -3.18
C ASP A 509 1.15 -26.38 -2.93
N GLU A 510 1.74 -25.21 -2.74
CA GLU A 510 3.12 -25.02 -2.26
C GLU A 510 3.13 -24.12 -1.03
N ALA A 511 3.84 -24.55 0.03
CA ALA A 511 4.02 -23.74 1.24
C ALA A 511 4.89 -22.51 0.97
N ARG A 512 4.41 -21.33 1.36
CA ARG A 512 5.19 -20.08 1.32
C ARG A 512 5.54 -19.62 2.72
N PHE A 513 6.79 -19.26 2.90
CA PHE A 513 7.34 -18.75 4.15
C PHE A 513 7.58 -17.26 4.05
N GLY A 514 7.12 -16.50 5.03
CA GLY A 514 7.26 -15.05 5.05
C GLY A 514 7.48 -14.51 6.44
N GLN A 515 8.02 -13.32 6.53
CA GLN A 515 8.14 -12.58 7.77
C GLN A 515 7.10 -11.45 7.77
N LEU A 516 6.50 -11.18 8.92
CA LEU A 516 5.73 -9.95 9.10
C LEU A 516 6.65 -8.76 8.78
N GLN A 517 6.08 -7.71 8.19
CA GLN A 517 6.85 -6.57 7.69
C GLN A 517 7.77 -5.96 8.78
N THR A 518 7.31 -5.95 10.02
CA THR A 518 8.10 -5.49 11.17
C THR A 518 9.30 -6.40 11.46
N LEU A 519 9.11 -7.71 11.38
CA LEU A 519 10.17 -8.70 11.57
C LEU A 519 11.14 -8.73 10.39
N TRP A 520 10.62 -8.57 9.16
CA TRP A 520 11.41 -8.46 7.95
C TRP A 520 12.39 -7.26 7.98
N GLN A 521 11.90 -6.09 8.40
CA GLN A 521 12.76 -4.92 8.55
C GLN A 521 13.87 -5.17 9.58
N TYR A 522 13.54 -5.78 10.72
CA TYR A 522 14.52 -6.14 11.74
C TYR A 522 15.53 -7.17 11.21
N GLY A 523 15.06 -8.20 10.48
CA GLY A 523 15.94 -9.18 9.82
C GLY A 523 16.92 -8.55 8.84
N ARG A 524 16.47 -7.52 8.07
CA ARG A 524 17.35 -6.75 7.18
C ARG A 524 18.46 -6.00 7.93
N GLU A 525 18.14 -5.40 9.10
CA GLU A 525 19.16 -4.78 9.96
C GLU A 525 20.18 -5.83 10.42
N ARG A 526 19.70 -6.99 10.91
CA ARG A 526 20.59 -8.07 11.36
C ARG A 526 21.45 -8.64 10.22
N LEU A 527 20.87 -8.82 9.02
CA LEU A 527 21.62 -9.26 7.83
C LEU A 527 22.68 -8.21 7.42
N GLY A 528 22.37 -6.92 7.55
CA GLY A 528 23.35 -5.84 7.32
C GLY A 528 24.52 -5.91 8.29
N GLU A 529 24.23 -6.14 9.56
CA GLU A 529 25.24 -6.24 10.63
C GLU A 529 26.12 -7.50 10.52
N SER A 530 25.60 -8.61 9.95
CA SER A 530 26.37 -9.83 9.76
C SER A 530 27.48 -9.72 8.69
N GLY A 531 27.40 -8.71 7.81
CA GLY A 531 28.31 -8.55 6.68
C GLY A 531 28.00 -9.47 5.48
N GLU A 532 27.01 -10.36 5.57
CA GLU A 532 26.64 -11.32 4.51
C GLU A 532 25.64 -10.75 3.49
N ALA A 533 25.10 -9.56 3.72
CA ALA A 533 24.00 -8.99 2.94
C ALA A 533 24.28 -8.97 1.42
N GLY A 534 25.49 -8.66 1.01
CA GLY A 534 25.90 -8.65 -0.39
C GLY A 534 25.86 -10.05 -1.02
N ALA A 535 26.42 -11.05 -0.35
CA ALA A 535 26.48 -12.43 -0.85
C ALA A 535 25.07 -13.07 -0.93
N ILE A 536 24.22 -12.84 0.07
CA ILE A 536 22.86 -13.36 0.10
C ILE A 536 22.02 -12.72 -1.00
N ARG A 537 22.08 -11.39 -1.19
CA ARG A 537 21.37 -10.70 -2.28
C ARG A 537 21.85 -11.13 -3.66
N ALA A 538 23.15 -11.40 -3.84
CA ALA A 538 23.67 -11.92 -5.10
C ALA A 538 23.10 -13.31 -5.41
N ARG A 539 23.03 -14.23 -4.42
CA ARG A 539 22.41 -15.56 -4.57
C ARG A 539 20.91 -15.43 -4.86
N HIS A 540 20.22 -14.56 -4.14
CA HIS A 540 18.82 -14.24 -4.38
C HIS A 540 18.60 -13.78 -5.83
N ALA A 541 19.36 -12.79 -6.30
CA ALA A 541 19.25 -12.28 -7.67
C ALA A 541 19.54 -13.34 -8.73
N ALA A 542 20.56 -14.19 -8.51
CA ALA A 542 20.88 -15.29 -9.41
C ALA A 542 19.76 -16.33 -9.51
N TYR A 543 19.13 -16.71 -8.37
CA TYR A 543 18.00 -17.61 -8.33
C TYR A 543 16.81 -17.07 -9.11
N TYR A 544 16.45 -15.80 -8.88
CA TYR A 544 15.28 -15.21 -9.55
C TYR A 544 15.53 -14.91 -11.05
N ARG A 545 16.78 -14.66 -11.43
CA ARG A 545 17.16 -14.59 -12.86
C ARG A 545 16.97 -15.94 -13.55
N GLN A 546 17.38 -17.05 -12.90
CA GLN A 546 17.16 -18.38 -13.44
C GLN A 546 15.66 -18.71 -13.53
N LEU A 547 14.90 -18.39 -12.48
CA LEU A 547 13.43 -18.57 -12.47
C LEU A 547 12.76 -17.83 -13.63
N ALA A 548 13.14 -16.58 -13.90
CA ALA A 548 12.61 -15.80 -15.02
C ALA A 548 12.98 -16.39 -16.39
N ALA A 549 14.20 -16.93 -16.53
CA ALA A 549 14.61 -17.60 -17.77
C ALA A 549 13.85 -18.90 -18.03
N GLU A 550 13.60 -19.70 -17.00
CA GLU A 550 12.77 -20.92 -17.07
C GLU A 550 11.31 -20.55 -17.37
N ALA A 551 10.81 -19.51 -16.75
CA ALA A 551 9.45 -19.03 -16.92
C ALA A 551 9.15 -18.52 -18.34
N HIS A 552 10.14 -17.96 -19.03
CA HIS A 552 9.99 -17.53 -20.44
C HIS A 552 9.52 -18.67 -21.35
N GLN A 553 9.94 -19.90 -21.08
CA GLN A 553 9.44 -21.10 -21.78
C GLN A 553 8.19 -21.67 -21.11
N GLY A 554 8.13 -21.66 -19.78
CA GLY A 554 7.03 -22.21 -18.99
C GLY A 554 5.69 -21.46 -19.16
N LEU A 555 5.72 -20.18 -19.58
CA LEU A 555 4.53 -19.39 -19.89
C LEU A 555 3.84 -19.84 -21.20
N ARG A 556 4.47 -20.68 -21.99
CA ARG A 556 3.96 -21.21 -23.27
C ARG A 556 3.33 -22.59 -23.06
N GLY A 557 2.11 -22.77 -23.54
CA GLY A 557 1.41 -24.06 -23.51
C GLY A 557 0.64 -24.33 -22.20
N ALA A 558 0.43 -25.59 -21.89
CA ALA A 558 -0.44 -26.04 -20.79
C ALA A 558 0.00 -25.60 -19.39
N THR A 559 1.30 -25.39 -19.18
CA THR A 559 1.88 -24.95 -17.90
C THR A 559 1.79 -23.45 -17.68
N GLY A 560 1.38 -22.68 -18.69
CA GLY A 560 1.34 -21.22 -18.70
C GLY A 560 0.64 -20.60 -17.48
N PRO A 561 -0.59 -20.98 -17.12
CA PRO A 561 -1.29 -20.41 -15.96
C PRO A 561 -0.53 -20.58 -14.65
N GLY A 562 -0.08 -21.81 -14.34
CA GLY A 562 0.67 -22.07 -13.10
C GLY A 562 2.02 -21.33 -13.05
N CYS A 563 2.70 -21.23 -14.21
CA CYS A 563 3.94 -20.47 -14.33
C CYS A 563 3.70 -18.96 -14.10
N ARG A 564 2.64 -18.40 -14.69
CA ARG A 564 2.24 -17.01 -14.48
C ARG A 564 1.94 -16.75 -13.00
N ASP A 565 1.12 -17.58 -12.36
CA ASP A 565 0.73 -17.41 -10.97
C ASP A 565 1.94 -17.47 -10.03
N ARG A 566 2.90 -18.35 -10.32
CA ARG A 566 4.19 -18.40 -9.61
C ARG A 566 4.99 -17.11 -9.78
N LEU A 567 5.11 -16.58 -11.00
CA LEU A 567 5.84 -15.34 -11.24
C LEU A 567 5.16 -14.13 -10.60
N VAL A 568 3.83 -14.08 -10.61
CA VAL A 568 3.04 -13.03 -9.92
C VAL A 568 3.29 -13.10 -8.42
N ALA A 569 3.27 -14.28 -7.82
CA ALA A 569 3.59 -14.48 -6.40
C ALA A 569 5.03 -14.06 -6.04
N GLU A 570 5.97 -14.20 -6.99
CA GLU A 570 7.38 -13.84 -6.83
C GLU A 570 7.73 -12.42 -7.33
N SER A 571 6.74 -11.62 -7.76
CA SER A 571 6.97 -10.29 -8.36
C SER A 571 7.80 -9.36 -7.47
N GLY A 572 7.59 -9.38 -6.15
CA GLY A 572 8.40 -8.62 -5.19
C GLY A 572 9.88 -9.02 -5.20
N ASN A 573 10.15 -10.33 -5.26
CA ASN A 573 11.50 -10.86 -5.31
C ASN A 573 12.17 -10.58 -6.66
N LEU A 574 11.44 -10.68 -7.76
CA LEU A 574 11.93 -10.38 -9.09
C LEU A 574 12.33 -8.90 -9.22
N ARG A 575 11.51 -7.98 -8.69
CA ARG A 575 11.85 -6.55 -8.61
C ARG A 575 13.09 -6.30 -7.75
N ALA A 576 13.17 -6.93 -6.59
CA ALA A 576 14.34 -6.79 -5.72
C ALA A 576 15.63 -7.34 -6.37
N ALA A 577 15.53 -8.38 -7.20
CA ALA A 577 16.65 -8.91 -7.98
C ALA A 577 17.08 -7.96 -9.10
N LEU A 578 16.13 -7.30 -9.80
CA LEU A 578 16.41 -6.26 -10.79
C LEU A 578 17.12 -5.07 -10.15
N ASP A 579 16.58 -4.53 -9.04
CA ASP A 579 17.21 -3.45 -8.27
C ASP A 579 18.65 -3.81 -7.89
N TRP A 580 18.88 -5.04 -7.47
CA TRP A 580 20.22 -5.51 -7.09
C TRP A 580 21.19 -5.48 -8.28
N TYR A 581 20.80 -6.04 -9.45
CA TYR A 581 21.65 -6.06 -10.63
C TYR A 581 21.96 -4.65 -11.13
N ILE A 582 20.97 -3.76 -11.15
CA ILE A 582 21.15 -2.36 -11.55
C ILE A 582 22.08 -1.64 -10.57
N ALA A 583 21.85 -1.78 -9.27
CA ALA A 583 22.63 -1.11 -8.23
C ALA A 583 24.10 -1.59 -8.16
N THR A 584 24.37 -2.84 -8.57
CA THR A 584 25.74 -3.41 -8.58
C THR A 584 26.45 -3.26 -9.91
N GLY A 585 25.81 -2.70 -10.93
CA GLY A 585 26.39 -2.52 -12.27
C GLY A 585 26.53 -3.84 -13.06
N ASP A 586 25.78 -4.90 -12.70
CA ASP A 586 25.66 -6.11 -13.51
C ASP A 586 24.58 -5.91 -14.58
N ALA A 587 24.92 -5.13 -15.60
CA ALA A 587 24.01 -4.80 -16.68
C ALA A 587 23.51 -6.05 -17.44
N ASP A 588 24.34 -7.06 -17.64
CA ASP A 588 23.93 -8.29 -18.33
C ASP A 588 22.95 -9.12 -17.50
N GLY A 589 23.12 -9.16 -16.19
CA GLY A 589 22.18 -9.77 -15.25
C GLY A 589 20.82 -9.06 -15.25
N ALA A 590 20.83 -7.72 -15.22
CA ALA A 590 19.62 -6.89 -15.28
C ALA A 590 18.85 -7.10 -16.58
N LEU A 591 19.54 -7.02 -17.75
CA LEU A 591 18.95 -7.22 -19.06
C LEU A 591 18.36 -8.62 -19.23
N SER A 592 19.09 -9.65 -18.75
CA SER A 592 18.63 -11.05 -18.84
C SER A 592 17.38 -11.28 -18.00
N LEU A 593 17.35 -10.75 -16.77
CA LEU A 593 16.20 -10.88 -15.87
C LEU A 593 14.99 -10.11 -16.41
N ALA A 594 15.16 -8.85 -16.81
CA ALA A 594 14.07 -8.03 -17.34
C ALA A 594 13.47 -8.64 -18.64
N SER A 595 14.33 -9.13 -19.55
CA SER A 595 13.84 -9.82 -20.76
C SER A 595 13.11 -11.14 -20.43
N GLY A 596 13.54 -11.86 -19.39
CA GLY A 596 12.86 -13.07 -18.91
C GLY A 596 11.45 -12.80 -18.38
N MET A 597 11.22 -11.60 -17.84
CA MET A 597 9.89 -11.17 -17.34
C MET A 597 8.98 -10.61 -18.44
N ALA A 598 9.48 -10.34 -19.63
CA ALA A 598 8.76 -9.59 -20.65
C ALA A 598 7.41 -10.23 -21.06
N TRP A 599 7.37 -11.56 -21.20
CA TRP A 599 6.12 -12.28 -21.47
C TRP A 599 5.10 -12.18 -20.33
N LEU A 600 5.55 -12.08 -19.07
CA LEU A 600 4.65 -11.86 -17.94
C LEU A 600 3.98 -10.49 -18.05
N TRP A 601 4.75 -9.43 -18.31
CA TRP A 601 4.19 -8.08 -18.52
C TRP A 601 3.25 -8.02 -19.72
N PHE A 602 3.59 -8.74 -20.79
CA PHE A 602 2.69 -8.87 -21.94
C PHE A 602 1.34 -9.52 -21.57
N ILE A 603 1.37 -10.68 -20.92
CA ILE A 603 0.16 -11.44 -20.58
C ILE A 603 -0.71 -10.68 -19.57
N ASN A 604 -0.11 -9.98 -18.63
CA ASN A 604 -0.82 -9.21 -17.62
C ASN A 604 -1.22 -7.80 -18.10
N GLY A 605 -0.62 -7.28 -19.18
CA GLY A 605 -0.82 -5.91 -19.63
C GLY A 605 -0.05 -4.85 -18.83
N ASP A 606 0.99 -5.27 -18.10
CA ASP A 606 1.80 -4.39 -17.23
C ASP A 606 2.86 -3.62 -18.03
N PHE A 607 2.46 -3.02 -19.16
CA PHE A 607 3.40 -2.41 -20.13
C PHE A 607 4.19 -1.24 -19.54
N LEU A 608 3.58 -0.41 -18.68
CA LEU A 608 4.28 0.72 -18.06
C LEU A 608 5.37 0.24 -17.09
N GLU A 609 5.10 -0.82 -16.33
CA GLU A 609 6.09 -1.43 -15.44
C GLU A 609 7.22 -2.07 -16.27
N GLY A 610 6.85 -2.80 -17.33
CA GLY A 610 7.81 -3.42 -18.24
C GLY A 610 8.73 -2.38 -18.90
N ALA A 611 8.17 -1.28 -19.43
CA ALA A 611 8.95 -0.19 -20.02
C ALA A 611 9.92 0.42 -19.00
N ARG A 612 9.48 0.70 -17.77
CA ARG A 612 10.35 1.24 -16.74
C ARG A 612 11.52 0.31 -16.44
N TRP A 613 11.26 -0.95 -16.11
CA TRP A 613 12.31 -1.89 -15.71
C TRP A 613 13.29 -2.24 -16.84
N LEU A 614 12.78 -2.39 -18.06
CA LEU A 614 13.62 -2.60 -19.24
C LEU A 614 14.46 -1.36 -19.55
N GLY A 615 13.88 -0.15 -19.41
CA GLY A 615 14.60 1.11 -19.56
C GLY A 615 15.70 1.27 -18.51
N ASP A 616 15.41 0.99 -17.23
CA ASP A 616 16.38 1.03 -16.14
C ASP A 616 17.53 0.01 -16.37
N ALA A 617 17.19 -1.21 -16.84
CA ALA A 617 18.19 -2.23 -17.17
C ALA A 617 19.06 -1.85 -18.39
N LEU A 618 18.47 -1.20 -19.41
CA LEU A 618 19.21 -0.69 -20.57
C LEU A 618 20.14 0.49 -20.19
N GLY A 619 19.72 1.31 -19.22
CA GLY A 619 20.48 2.41 -18.65
C GLY A 619 21.58 1.99 -17.68
N ALA A 620 21.59 0.74 -17.19
CA ALA A 620 22.57 0.25 -16.22
C ALA A 620 24.00 0.30 -16.81
N GLU A 621 24.95 0.81 -16.04
CA GLU A 621 26.36 0.83 -16.41
C GLU A 621 26.97 -0.56 -16.23
N GLY A 622 27.86 -0.99 -17.14
CA GLY A 622 28.59 -2.23 -17.03
C GLY A 622 28.67 -3.04 -18.33
N PRO A 623 29.44 -4.14 -18.31
CA PRO A 623 29.57 -5.02 -19.46
C PRO A 623 28.23 -5.72 -19.77
N ARG A 624 27.88 -5.77 -21.05
CA ARG A 624 26.65 -6.41 -21.51
C ARG A 624 26.83 -7.10 -22.84
N ARG A 625 26.17 -8.22 -23.03
CA ARG A 625 26.15 -8.92 -24.32
C ARG A 625 25.27 -8.13 -25.30
N PRO A 626 25.74 -7.91 -26.56
CA PRO A 626 24.96 -7.18 -27.56
C PRO A 626 23.57 -7.78 -27.81
N GLU A 627 23.46 -9.10 -27.82
CA GLU A 627 22.21 -9.82 -28.01
C GLU A 627 21.23 -9.62 -26.81
N ALA A 628 21.73 -9.59 -25.58
CA ALA A 628 20.89 -9.32 -24.40
C ALA A 628 20.34 -7.89 -24.44
N ALA A 629 21.20 -6.93 -24.82
CA ALA A 629 20.77 -5.53 -24.98
C ALA A 629 19.75 -5.36 -26.12
N ALA A 630 19.94 -6.05 -27.24
CA ALA A 630 18.99 -6.01 -28.35
C ALA A 630 17.64 -6.64 -27.96
N THR A 631 17.63 -7.77 -27.25
CA THR A 631 16.41 -8.43 -26.77
C THR A 631 15.67 -7.53 -25.76
N ALA A 632 16.38 -6.92 -24.83
CA ALA A 632 15.75 -6.00 -23.86
C ALA A 632 15.21 -4.73 -24.54
N ARG A 633 15.92 -4.17 -25.54
CA ARG A 633 15.42 -3.03 -26.34
C ARG A 633 14.17 -3.39 -27.14
N LEU A 634 14.11 -4.59 -27.71
CA LEU A 634 12.93 -5.08 -28.40
C LEU A 634 11.69 -5.05 -27.48
N TRP A 635 11.84 -5.64 -26.29
CA TRP A 635 10.74 -5.69 -25.33
C TRP A 635 10.43 -4.32 -24.72
N HIS A 636 11.45 -3.44 -24.54
CA HIS A 636 11.23 -2.06 -24.15
C HIS A 636 10.40 -1.32 -25.19
N GLY A 637 10.82 -1.39 -26.46
CA GLY A 637 10.07 -0.81 -27.58
C GLY A 637 8.63 -1.36 -27.69
N TYR A 638 8.47 -2.67 -27.43
CA TYR A 638 7.13 -3.27 -27.36
C TYR A 638 6.29 -2.65 -26.24
N CYS A 639 6.82 -2.60 -25.00
CA CYS A 639 6.10 -2.03 -23.86
C CYS A 639 5.79 -0.53 -24.04
N VAL A 640 6.73 0.24 -24.59
CA VAL A 640 6.54 1.65 -24.92
C VAL A 640 5.45 1.82 -25.99
N GLY A 641 5.51 1.01 -27.04
CA GLY A 641 4.53 1.06 -28.13
C GLY A 641 3.11 0.68 -27.71
N MET A 642 2.99 -0.27 -26.78
CA MET A 642 1.70 -0.73 -26.26
C MET A 642 1.14 0.16 -25.13
N SER A 643 1.96 0.99 -24.52
CA SER A 643 1.50 1.85 -23.41
C SER A 643 0.90 3.18 -23.87
N ALA A 644 1.58 3.92 -24.75
CA ALA A 644 1.09 5.22 -25.20
C ALA A 644 1.87 5.81 -26.40
N HIS A 645 3.01 5.23 -26.79
CA HIS A 645 3.93 5.85 -27.75
C HIS A 645 4.28 4.88 -28.90
N PRO A 646 3.31 4.51 -29.77
CA PRO A 646 3.54 3.51 -30.84
C PRO A 646 4.71 3.88 -31.77
N ALA A 647 4.86 5.16 -32.13
CA ALA A 647 5.93 5.60 -33.03
C ALA A 647 7.33 5.41 -32.42
N ALA A 648 7.49 5.73 -31.11
CA ALA A 648 8.74 5.50 -30.40
C ALA A 648 9.05 3.99 -30.27
N GLY A 649 8.03 3.20 -29.93
CA GLY A 649 8.14 1.75 -29.85
C GLY A 649 8.57 1.12 -31.18
N VAL A 650 8.06 1.59 -32.31
CA VAL A 650 8.49 1.12 -33.66
C VAL A 650 9.98 1.32 -33.87
N ILE A 651 10.48 2.53 -33.58
CA ILE A 651 11.92 2.86 -33.79
C ILE A 651 12.78 1.87 -32.99
N GLU A 652 12.50 1.68 -31.71
CA GLU A 652 13.29 0.77 -30.86
C GLU A 652 13.21 -0.68 -31.28
N CYS A 653 12.03 -1.15 -31.69
CA CYS A 653 11.85 -2.51 -32.19
C CYS A 653 12.64 -2.75 -33.50
N GLU A 654 12.65 -1.78 -34.41
CA GLU A 654 13.41 -1.88 -35.66
C GLU A 654 14.91 -1.87 -35.42
N GLU A 655 15.41 -1.03 -34.52
CA GLU A 655 16.81 -1.04 -34.11
C GLU A 655 17.22 -2.39 -33.50
N ALA A 656 16.36 -2.96 -32.66
CA ALA A 656 16.58 -4.26 -32.04
C ALA A 656 16.60 -5.39 -33.09
N VAL A 657 15.66 -5.39 -34.03
CA VAL A 657 15.64 -6.35 -35.14
C VAL A 657 16.90 -6.23 -36.00
N ALA A 658 17.33 -5.00 -36.32
CA ALA A 658 18.56 -4.77 -37.08
C ALA A 658 19.78 -5.34 -36.36
N ALA A 659 19.88 -5.16 -35.04
CA ALA A 659 20.96 -5.71 -34.22
C ALA A 659 20.91 -7.26 -34.20
N LEU A 660 19.73 -7.87 -34.02
CA LEU A 660 19.57 -9.33 -33.98
C LEU A 660 19.81 -10.01 -35.33
N ARG A 661 19.63 -9.31 -36.47
CA ARG A 661 19.97 -9.82 -37.81
C ARG A 661 21.43 -10.14 -37.97
N THR A 662 22.33 -9.48 -37.21
CA THR A 662 23.78 -9.75 -37.22
C THR A 662 24.15 -11.03 -36.45
N GLY A 663 23.25 -11.55 -35.61
CA GLY A 663 23.42 -12.76 -34.84
C GLY A 663 23.14 -14.05 -35.63
N HIS A 664 23.39 -15.20 -35.00
CA HIS A 664 23.22 -16.53 -35.60
C HIS A 664 21.88 -17.21 -35.20
N ASP A 665 21.19 -16.68 -34.19
CA ASP A 665 19.94 -17.25 -33.67
C ASP A 665 18.73 -16.81 -34.51
N ARG A 666 18.38 -17.69 -35.44
CA ARG A 666 17.29 -17.45 -36.38
C ARG A 666 15.89 -17.44 -35.73
N VAL A 667 15.69 -18.25 -34.66
CA VAL A 667 14.43 -18.30 -33.93
C VAL A 667 14.22 -16.99 -33.16
N ARG A 668 15.26 -16.49 -32.53
CA ARG A 668 15.21 -15.20 -31.84
C ARG A 668 14.96 -14.03 -32.79
N LEU A 669 15.56 -14.04 -33.97
CA LEU A 669 15.27 -13.05 -35.01
C LEU A 669 13.80 -13.11 -35.43
N ALA A 670 13.27 -14.31 -35.65
CA ALA A 670 11.86 -14.49 -36.03
C ALA A 670 10.90 -14.03 -34.92
N GLU A 671 11.21 -14.35 -33.67
CA GLU A 671 10.44 -13.82 -32.52
C GLU A 671 10.47 -12.28 -32.49
N ALA A 672 11.63 -11.68 -32.71
CA ALA A 672 11.79 -10.23 -32.76
C ALA A 672 10.99 -9.58 -33.90
N LEU A 673 10.94 -10.20 -35.06
CA LEU A 673 10.13 -9.75 -36.21
C LEU A 673 8.65 -9.79 -35.88
N VAL A 674 8.16 -10.86 -35.23
CA VAL A 674 6.75 -10.99 -34.83
C VAL A 674 6.39 -9.91 -33.77
N ILE A 675 7.23 -9.69 -32.80
CA ILE A 675 7.05 -8.64 -31.77
C ILE A 675 7.05 -7.25 -32.40
N CYS A 676 8.02 -6.96 -33.27
CA CYS A 676 8.09 -5.69 -34.02
C CYS A 676 6.86 -5.48 -34.89
N ALA A 677 6.40 -6.53 -35.60
CA ALA A 677 5.21 -6.50 -36.40
C ALA A 677 3.94 -6.16 -35.60
N THR A 678 3.87 -6.60 -34.35
CA THR A 678 2.77 -6.25 -33.46
C THR A 678 2.75 -4.74 -33.20
N VAL A 679 3.89 -4.15 -32.86
CA VAL A 679 4.01 -2.70 -32.62
C VAL A 679 3.72 -1.89 -33.90
N LEU A 680 4.20 -2.36 -35.07
CA LEU A 680 3.91 -1.77 -36.38
C LEU A 680 2.40 -1.77 -36.68
N GLY A 681 1.71 -2.86 -36.36
CA GLY A 681 0.26 -2.95 -36.49
C GLY A 681 -0.47 -1.94 -35.59
N PHE A 682 -0.06 -1.81 -34.33
CA PHE A 682 -0.60 -0.80 -33.42
C PHE A 682 -0.31 0.64 -33.88
N ALA A 683 0.81 0.87 -34.54
CA ALA A 683 1.15 2.14 -35.17
C ALA A 683 0.47 2.36 -36.55
N HIS A 684 -0.46 1.51 -36.92
CA HIS A 684 -1.16 1.51 -38.23
C HIS A 684 -0.26 1.34 -39.47
N HIS A 685 0.97 0.83 -39.30
CA HIS A 685 1.90 0.51 -40.40
C HIS A 685 1.69 -0.90 -40.92
N PHE A 686 0.46 -1.26 -41.28
CA PHE A 686 0.05 -2.63 -41.62
C PHE A 686 0.86 -3.29 -42.76
N GLY A 687 1.27 -2.50 -43.78
CA GLY A 687 2.10 -3.04 -44.87
C GLY A 687 3.47 -3.52 -44.35
N ARG A 688 4.16 -2.67 -43.59
CA ARG A 688 5.46 -2.98 -42.96
C ARG A 688 5.35 -4.15 -41.98
N SER A 689 4.24 -4.20 -41.23
CA SER A 689 3.96 -5.31 -40.32
C SER A 689 3.84 -6.64 -41.08
N LEU A 690 3.07 -6.68 -42.16
CA LEU A 690 2.90 -7.89 -42.98
C LEU A 690 4.20 -8.31 -43.71
N ASP A 691 5.06 -7.36 -44.11
CA ASP A 691 6.38 -7.66 -44.68
C ASP A 691 7.31 -8.32 -43.64
N ALA A 692 7.35 -7.78 -42.42
CA ALA A 692 8.12 -8.36 -41.31
C ALA A 692 7.61 -9.75 -40.91
N LEU A 693 6.30 -9.96 -40.94
CA LEU A 693 5.69 -11.28 -40.71
C LEU A 693 6.02 -12.26 -41.85
N GLY A 694 6.10 -11.81 -43.11
CA GLY A 694 6.56 -12.65 -44.20
C GLY A 694 7.97 -13.21 -43.95
N GLU A 695 8.93 -12.35 -43.57
CA GLU A 695 10.30 -12.77 -43.21
C GLU A 695 10.28 -13.74 -42.01
N ALA A 696 9.50 -13.43 -40.98
CA ALA A 696 9.41 -14.25 -39.77
C ALA A 696 8.90 -15.65 -40.06
N ARG A 697 7.89 -15.76 -40.92
CA ARG A 697 7.27 -17.03 -41.29
C ARG A 697 8.27 -18.03 -41.86
N ASP A 698 9.07 -17.59 -42.84
CA ASP A 698 10.07 -18.44 -43.46
C ASP A 698 11.07 -18.99 -42.45
N LEU A 699 11.51 -18.16 -41.49
CA LEU A 699 12.42 -18.56 -40.42
C LEU A 699 11.76 -19.56 -39.45
N LEU A 700 10.52 -19.35 -39.09
CA LEU A 700 9.77 -20.18 -38.13
C LEU A 700 9.40 -21.53 -38.73
N GLU A 701 9.03 -21.58 -40.02
CA GLU A 701 8.76 -22.82 -40.72
C GLU A 701 10.02 -23.69 -40.87
N GLN A 702 11.16 -23.08 -41.19
CA GLN A 702 12.46 -23.77 -41.21
C GLN A 702 12.85 -24.31 -39.85
N ALA A 703 12.53 -23.59 -38.76
CA ALA A 703 12.82 -24.01 -37.40
C ALA A 703 11.79 -25.00 -36.83
N GLY A 704 10.67 -25.20 -37.48
CA GLY A 704 9.56 -26.04 -36.98
C GLY A 704 8.91 -25.48 -35.69
N HIS A 705 8.93 -24.17 -35.47
CA HIS A 705 8.49 -23.56 -34.21
C HIS A 705 6.99 -23.26 -34.20
N GLY A 706 6.15 -24.31 -34.01
CA GLY A 706 4.68 -24.26 -34.14
C GLY A 706 4.00 -23.22 -33.28
N TRP A 707 4.44 -23.01 -32.04
CA TRP A 707 3.84 -22.03 -31.13
C TRP A 707 4.05 -20.58 -31.60
N LEU A 708 5.27 -20.21 -32.02
CA LEU A 708 5.53 -18.86 -32.56
C LEU A 708 4.82 -18.64 -33.90
N LEU A 709 4.63 -19.69 -34.71
CA LEU A 709 3.77 -19.61 -35.89
C LEU A 709 2.31 -19.33 -35.51
N GLY A 710 1.85 -19.82 -34.35
CA GLY A 710 0.52 -19.48 -33.84
C GLY A 710 0.42 -18.00 -33.49
N VAL A 711 1.46 -17.41 -32.83
CA VAL A 711 1.52 -15.97 -32.57
C VAL A 711 1.60 -15.16 -33.87
N HIS A 712 2.44 -15.59 -34.82
CA HIS A 712 2.55 -14.99 -36.13
C HIS A 712 1.19 -14.90 -36.83
N ASP A 713 0.49 -16.03 -36.95
CA ASP A 713 -0.82 -16.10 -37.64
C ASP A 713 -1.87 -15.21 -36.91
N LEU A 714 -1.79 -15.10 -35.63
CA LEU A 714 -2.60 -14.16 -34.82
C LEU A 714 -2.40 -12.71 -35.26
N ILE A 715 -1.15 -12.27 -35.36
CA ILE A 715 -0.85 -10.87 -35.73
C ILE A 715 -1.21 -10.60 -37.18
N VAL A 716 -1.02 -11.58 -38.07
CA VAL A 716 -1.54 -11.52 -39.47
C VAL A 716 -3.05 -11.31 -39.46
N ALA A 717 -3.79 -12.08 -38.63
CA ALA A 717 -5.25 -11.96 -38.58
C ALA A 717 -5.69 -10.58 -38.13
N TRP A 718 -5.07 -10.00 -37.08
CA TRP A 718 -5.38 -8.66 -36.58
C TRP A 718 -5.06 -7.56 -37.61
N ASN A 719 -3.91 -7.64 -38.30
CA ASN A 719 -3.56 -6.69 -39.36
C ASN A 719 -4.57 -6.74 -40.52
N LEU A 720 -4.94 -7.93 -40.96
CA LEU A 720 -5.92 -8.12 -42.06
C LEU A 720 -7.33 -7.66 -41.64
N LEU A 721 -7.72 -7.89 -40.39
CA LEU A 721 -8.95 -7.37 -39.79
C LEU A 721 -8.97 -5.84 -39.84
N SER A 722 -7.90 -5.19 -39.39
CA SER A 722 -7.77 -3.73 -39.43
C SER A 722 -7.84 -3.16 -40.85
N LEU A 723 -7.37 -3.90 -41.84
CA LEU A 723 -7.47 -3.57 -43.26
C LEU A 723 -8.84 -3.91 -43.89
N GLY A 724 -9.77 -4.45 -43.11
CA GLY A 724 -11.09 -4.88 -43.62
C GLY A 724 -11.05 -6.14 -44.49
N ARG A 725 -9.93 -6.85 -44.54
CA ARG A 725 -9.73 -8.06 -45.39
C ARG A 725 -10.21 -9.32 -44.67
N LEU A 726 -11.55 -9.42 -44.45
CA LEU A 726 -12.15 -10.47 -43.61
C LEU A 726 -11.93 -11.88 -44.15
N GLU A 727 -11.95 -12.03 -45.48
CA GLU A 727 -11.80 -13.34 -46.18
C GLU A 727 -10.40 -13.94 -45.95
N ASP A 728 -9.38 -13.09 -45.78
CA ASP A 728 -8.00 -13.49 -45.51
C ASP A 728 -7.73 -13.57 -43.98
N ALA A 729 -8.40 -12.73 -43.16
CA ALA A 729 -8.23 -12.68 -41.71
C ALA A 729 -8.72 -13.95 -41.01
N GLU A 730 -9.88 -14.50 -41.47
CA GLU A 730 -10.49 -15.66 -40.83
C GLU A 730 -9.63 -16.93 -40.93
N PRO A 731 -9.06 -17.30 -42.11
CA PRO A 731 -8.13 -18.42 -42.19
C PRO A 731 -6.90 -18.25 -41.29
N ALA A 732 -6.35 -17.04 -41.20
CA ALA A 732 -5.22 -16.77 -40.33
C ALA A 732 -5.57 -16.95 -38.82
N ALA A 733 -6.73 -16.44 -38.38
CA ALA A 733 -7.21 -16.62 -37.01
C ALA A 733 -7.46 -18.10 -36.67
N ARG A 734 -8.04 -18.87 -37.61
CA ARG A 734 -8.27 -20.33 -37.47
C ARG A 734 -6.95 -21.09 -37.42
N SER A 735 -5.96 -20.72 -38.24
CA SER A 735 -4.63 -21.31 -38.23
C SER A 735 -3.94 -21.08 -36.91
N SER A 736 -4.00 -19.84 -36.37
CA SER A 736 -3.47 -19.51 -35.03
C SER A 736 -4.11 -20.37 -33.94
N LEU A 737 -5.44 -20.46 -33.92
CA LEU A 737 -6.19 -21.28 -32.98
C LEU A 737 -5.77 -22.75 -33.02
N ALA A 738 -5.70 -23.34 -34.23
CA ALA A 738 -5.31 -24.73 -34.39
C ALA A 738 -3.86 -25.01 -33.94
N ARG A 739 -2.93 -24.06 -34.12
CA ARG A 739 -1.55 -24.17 -33.67
C ARG A 739 -1.45 -24.07 -32.14
N PHE A 740 -2.23 -23.19 -31.54
CA PHE A 740 -2.30 -23.06 -30.07
C PHE A 740 -2.95 -24.29 -29.44
N ASP A 741 -4.01 -24.83 -30.03
CA ASP A 741 -4.61 -26.08 -29.54
C ASP A 741 -3.61 -27.26 -29.64
N ALA A 742 -2.85 -27.37 -30.73
CA ALA A 742 -1.81 -28.38 -30.89
C ALA A 742 -0.65 -28.22 -29.89
N ALA A 743 -0.35 -27.00 -29.47
CA ALA A 743 0.68 -26.70 -28.48
C ALA A 743 0.14 -26.80 -27.03
N GLY A 744 -1.15 -27.03 -26.82
CA GLY A 744 -1.79 -26.98 -25.50
C GLY A 744 -1.79 -25.56 -24.91
N GLU A 745 -1.78 -24.52 -25.74
CA GLU A 745 -1.71 -23.13 -25.27
C GLU A 745 -3.01 -22.71 -24.56
N VAL A 746 -2.89 -22.17 -23.36
CA VAL A 746 -4.05 -21.80 -22.54
C VAL A 746 -4.23 -20.29 -22.43
N LEU A 747 -3.12 -19.54 -22.36
CA LEU A 747 -3.18 -18.09 -22.11
C LEU A 747 -3.48 -17.30 -23.40
N LEU A 748 -2.78 -17.59 -24.50
CA LEU A 748 -2.92 -16.83 -25.75
C LEU A 748 -4.06 -17.32 -26.65
N VAL A 749 -4.63 -18.51 -26.40
CA VAL A 749 -5.75 -19.08 -27.20
C VAL A 749 -6.97 -18.16 -27.23
N VAL A 750 -7.13 -17.28 -26.24
CA VAL A 750 -8.22 -16.30 -26.19
C VAL A 750 -8.13 -15.25 -27.30
N SER A 751 -6.92 -14.92 -27.77
CA SER A 751 -6.73 -13.85 -28.77
C SER A 751 -7.22 -14.23 -30.18
N PRO A 752 -6.95 -15.40 -30.75
CA PRO A 752 -7.59 -15.80 -32.02
C PRO A 752 -9.09 -16.01 -31.87
N LEU A 753 -9.61 -16.44 -30.72
CA LEU A 753 -11.06 -16.49 -30.48
C LEU A 753 -11.68 -15.09 -30.52
N ASN A 754 -11.02 -14.09 -29.94
CA ASN A 754 -11.44 -12.69 -30.02
C ASN A 754 -11.46 -12.20 -31.48
N ALA A 755 -10.43 -12.50 -32.26
CA ALA A 755 -10.40 -12.15 -33.68
C ALA A 755 -11.57 -12.79 -34.48
N LEU A 756 -11.89 -14.06 -34.22
CA LEU A 756 -13.03 -14.74 -34.85
C LEU A 756 -14.37 -14.14 -34.41
N ALA A 757 -14.53 -13.77 -33.15
CA ALA A 757 -15.73 -13.08 -32.66
C ALA A 757 -15.91 -11.70 -33.33
N SER A 758 -14.82 -10.94 -33.47
CA SER A 758 -14.82 -9.64 -34.18
C SER A 758 -15.17 -9.79 -35.67
N ILE A 759 -14.72 -10.87 -36.31
CA ILE A 759 -15.10 -11.16 -37.71
C ILE A 759 -16.60 -11.43 -37.83
N ALA A 760 -17.19 -12.23 -36.94
CA ALA A 760 -18.63 -12.46 -36.88
C ALA A 760 -19.42 -11.17 -36.65
N GLU A 761 -18.97 -10.33 -35.74
CA GLU A 761 -19.55 -9.01 -35.45
C GLU A 761 -19.54 -8.11 -36.69
N ILE A 762 -18.41 -7.99 -37.40
CA ILE A 762 -18.27 -7.16 -38.60
C ILE A 762 -19.15 -7.67 -39.74
N ARG A 763 -19.35 -8.97 -39.84
CA ARG A 763 -20.28 -9.57 -40.80
C ARG A 763 -21.76 -9.32 -40.47
N GLY A 764 -22.05 -8.82 -39.26
CA GLY A 764 -23.39 -8.55 -38.78
C GLY A 764 -24.11 -9.77 -38.19
N ASP A 765 -23.40 -10.86 -37.94
CA ASP A 765 -23.89 -12.01 -37.17
C ASP A 765 -23.73 -11.77 -35.68
N LEU A 766 -24.64 -10.92 -35.17
CA LEU A 766 -24.54 -10.45 -33.76
C LEU A 766 -24.77 -11.58 -32.75
N ASP A 767 -25.55 -12.60 -33.11
CA ASP A 767 -25.83 -13.72 -32.19
C ASP A 767 -24.59 -14.63 -32.08
N ALA A 768 -23.96 -14.96 -33.23
CA ALA A 768 -22.72 -15.72 -33.23
C ALA A 768 -21.58 -14.96 -32.53
N ALA A 769 -21.47 -13.64 -32.73
CA ALA A 769 -20.50 -12.80 -32.07
C ALA A 769 -20.72 -12.78 -30.53
N SER A 770 -21.97 -12.61 -30.09
CA SER A 770 -22.32 -12.60 -28.64
C SER A 770 -21.95 -13.93 -27.99
N ALA A 771 -22.34 -15.05 -28.59
CA ALA A 771 -21.99 -16.38 -28.06
C ALA A 771 -20.47 -16.60 -28.00
N ALA A 772 -19.72 -16.12 -29.02
CA ALA A 772 -18.27 -16.22 -29.03
C ALA A 772 -17.61 -15.38 -27.94
N TYR A 773 -18.07 -14.14 -27.67
CA TYR A 773 -17.55 -13.30 -26.61
C TYR A 773 -17.91 -13.81 -25.21
N GLU A 774 -19.08 -14.45 -25.03
CA GLU A 774 -19.44 -15.09 -23.76
C GLU A 774 -18.48 -16.24 -23.44
N VAL A 775 -18.21 -17.11 -24.39
CA VAL A 775 -17.25 -18.22 -24.25
C VAL A 775 -15.84 -17.67 -23.95
N LEU A 776 -15.45 -16.61 -24.68
CA LEU A 776 -14.18 -15.94 -24.48
C LEU A 776 -14.06 -15.40 -23.06
N LEU A 777 -15.08 -14.69 -22.57
CA LEU A 777 -15.12 -14.11 -21.24
C LEU A 777 -15.05 -15.18 -20.15
N GLU A 778 -15.77 -16.28 -20.30
CA GLU A 778 -15.71 -17.42 -19.39
C GLU A 778 -14.30 -18.01 -19.34
N ARG A 779 -13.63 -18.22 -20.48
CA ARG A 779 -12.24 -18.68 -20.54
C ARG A 779 -11.27 -17.70 -19.88
N CYS A 780 -11.41 -16.39 -20.15
CA CYS A 780 -10.57 -15.36 -19.55
C CYS A 780 -10.69 -15.33 -18.03
N ARG A 781 -11.92 -15.49 -17.51
CA ARG A 781 -12.17 -15.58 -16.06
C ARG A 781 -11.57 -16.84 -15.45
N ALA A 782 -11.77 -17.99 -16.09
CA ALA A 782 -11.23 -19.28 -15.64
C ALA A 782 -9.69 -19.31 -15.61
N THR A 783 -9.03 -18.62 -16.54
CA THR A 783 -7.57 -18.53 -16.61
C THR A 783 -6.98 -17.31 -15.90
N GLY A 784 -7.83 -16.47 -15.28
CA GLY A 784 -7.42 -15.28 -14.51
C GLY A 784 -6.64 -14.27 -15.35
N GLN A 785 -7.09 -13.93 -16.57
CA GLN A 785 -6.40 -13.01 -17.46
C GLN A 785 -6.88 -11.56 -17.29
N PRO A 786 -6.20 -10.74 -16.48
CA PRO A 786 -6.70 -9.42 -16.11
C PRO A 786 -6.75 -8.44 -17.28
N LEU A 787 -5.91 -8.65 -18.31
CA LEU A 787 -5.91 -7.81 -19.51
C LEU A 787 -7.12 -8.10 -20.42
N GLN A 788 -7.46 -9.36 -20.65
CA GLN A 788 -8.46 -9.75 -21.66
C GLN A 788 -9.90 -9.64 -21.15
N VAL A 789 -10.12 -9.79 -19.83
CA VAL A 789 -11.47 -9.68 -19.24
C VAL A 789 -12.12 -8.33 -19.53
N PRO A 790 -11.49 -7.16 -19.28
CA PRO A 790 -12.10 -5.86 -19.57
C PRO A 790 -12.40 -5.65 -21.06
N PHE A 791 -11.51 -6.10 -21.95
CA PHE A 791 -11.73 -6.03 -23.41
C PHE A 791 -12.95 -6.83 -23.84
N SER A 792 -13.06 -8.07 -23.35
CA SER A 792 -14.20 -8.95 -23.68
C SER A 792 -15.52 -8.38 -23.14
N LEU A 793 -15.49 -7.77 -21.95
CA LEU A 793 -16.66 -7.11 -21.37
C LEU A 793 -17.10 -5.90 -22.18
N VAL A 794 -16.17 -5.05 -22.65
CA VAL A 794 -16.48 -3.89 -23.49
C VAL A 794 -17.07 -4.33 -24.83
N ALA A 795 -16.49 -5.35 -25.47
CA ALA A 795 -17.01 -5.90 -26.73
C ALA A 795 -18.43 -6.46 -26.57
N LEU A 796 -18.65 -7.27 -25.52
CA LEU A 796 -19.97 -7.83 -25.22
C LEU A 796 -20.98 -6.74 -24.85
N ALA A 797 -20.58 -5.75 -24.07
CA ALA A 797 -21.43 -4.60 -23.72
C ALA A 797 -21.86 -3.81 -24.97
N THR A 798 -20.93 -3.58 -25.89
CA THR A 798 -21.21 -2.90 -27.16
C THR A 798 -22.22 -3.69 -28.00
N LEU A 799 -22.09 -5.02 -28.09
CA LEU A 799 -23.04 -5.87 -28.76
C LEU A 799 -24.42 -5.85 -28.11
N ARG A 800 -24.51 -5.94 -26.77
CA ARG A 800 -25.78 -5.84 -26.05
C ARG A 800 -26.46 -4.50 -26.29
N ALA A 801 -25.69 -3.41 -26.26
CA ALA A 801 -26.21 -2.09 -26.62
C ALA A 801 -26.76 -2.01 -28.06
N ARG A 802 -26.13 -2.66 -29.03
CA ARG A 802 -26.59 -2.74 -30.43
C ARG A 802 -27.84 -3.62 -30.57
N GLN A 803 -27.98 -4.65 -29.77
CA GLN A 803 -29.18 -5.49 -29.67
C GLN A 803 -30.35 -4.78 -28.97
N GLY A 804 -30.13 -3.59 -28.36
CA GLY A 804 -31.13 -2.84 -27.65
C GLY A 804 -31.29 -3.24 -26.17
N ASP A 805 -30.39 -4.08 -25.65
CA ASP A 805 -30.36 -4.50 -24.24
C ASP A 805 -29.46 -3.54 -23.46
N ASP A 806 -29.97 -2.33 -23.22
CA ASP A 806 -29.24 -1.25 -22.58
C ASP A 806 -28.93 -1.52 -21.11
N GLU A 807 -29.78 -2.30 -20.41
CA GLU A 807 -29.53 -2.66 -19.01
C GLU A 807 -28.34 -3.64 -18.86
N ALA A 808 -28.31 -4.68 -19.67
CA ALA A 808 -27.19 -5.62 -19.68
C ALA A 808 -25.90 -4.92 -20.15
N ALA A 809 -25.98 -4.04 -21.15
CA ALA A 809 -24.82 -3.27 -21.62
C ALA A 809 -24.26 -2.37 -20.52
N ASP A 810 -25.10 -1.66 -19.77
CA ASP A 810 -24.67 -0.77 -18.67
C ASP A 810 -23.95 -1.55 -17.57
N ALA A 811 -24.47 -2.71 -17.19
CA ALA A 811 -23.88 -3.59 -16.19
C ALA A 811 -22.49 -4.10 -16.62
N LEU A 812 -22.37 -4.55 -17.89
CA LEU A 812 -21.08 -5.05 -18.42
C LEU A 812 -20.02 -3.94 -18.54
N TYR A 813 -20.40 -2.73 -18.97
CA TYR A 813 -19.49 -1.58 -18.97
C TYR A 813 -19.03 -1.21 -17.56
N ALA A 814 -19.95 -1.22 -16.57
CA ALA A 814 -19.61 -0.95 -15.18
C ALA A 814 -18.62 -1.99 -14.63
N GLU A 815 -18.83 -3.27 -14.95
CA GLU A 815 -17.89 -4.35 -14.59
C GLU A 815 -16.52 -4.12 -15.26
N ALA A 816 -16.50 -3.77 -16.56
CA ALA A 816 -15.26 -3.48 -17.27
C ALA A 816 -14.45 -2.34 -16.64
N ILE A 817 -15.12 -1.25 -16.29
CA ILE A 817 -14.50 -0.10 -15.60
C ILE A 817 -13.94 -0.53 -14.23
N GLY A 818 -14.69 -1.33 -13.48
CA GLY A 818 -14.31 -1.76 -12.13
C GLY A 818 -13.13 -2.73 -12.09
N CYS A 819 -12.92 -3.53 -13.12
CA CYS A 819 -11.84 -4.52 -13.18
C CYS A 819 -10.66 -4.12 -14.09
N SER A 820 -10.75 -3.01 -14.83
CA SER A 820 -9.69 -2.58 -15.75
C SER A 820 -8.61 -1.79 -15.05
N PHE A 821 -7.36 -2.23 -15.22
CA PHE A 821 -6.16 -1.47 -14.84
C PHE A 821 -5.60 -0.66 -16.01
N ASN A 822 -6.17 -0.82 -17.22
CA ASN A 822 -5.74 -0.11 -18.42
C ASN A 822 -6.59 1.15 -18.61
N PRO A 823 -6.01 2.37 -18.52
CA PRO A 823 -6.75 3.62 -18.64
C PRO A 823 -7.50 3.78 -19.98
N TRP A 824 -6.96 3.23 -21.08
CA TRP A 824 -7.60 3.26 -22.39
C TRP A 824 -8.89 2.44 -22.41
N VAL A 825 -8.85 1.19 -21.94
CA VAL A 825 -10.04 0.32 -21.89
C VAL A 825 -11.11 0.91 -20.98
N SER A 826 -10.69 1.48 -19.86
CA SER A 826 -11.61 2.19 -18.94
C SER A 826 -12.28 3.38 -19.65
N ALA A 827 -11.52 4.16 -20.40
CA ALA A 827 -12.05 5.31 -21.14
C ALA A 827 -13.03 4.89 -22.24
N ASP A 828 -12.71 3.85 -23.01
CA ASP A 828 -13.62 3.30 -24.04
C ASP A 828 -14.91 2.74 -23.40
N ALA A 829 -14.80 2.03 -22.28
CA ALA A 829 -15.96 1.57 -21.54
C ALA A 829 -16.84 2.72 -21.05
N MET A 830 -16.23 3.80 -20.54
CA MET A 830 -16.95 5.00 -20.10
C MET A 830 -17.66 5.71 -21.26
N VAL A 831 -17.04 5.79 -22.44
CA VAL A 831 -17.69 6.35 -23.65
C VAL A 831 -18.90 5.50 -24.06
N GLY A 832 -18.76 4.16 -24.08
CA GLY A 832 -19.86 3.25 -24.38
C GLY A 832 -20.98 3.34 -23.33
N GLN A 833 -20.63 3.36 -22.05
CA GLN A 833 -21.60 3.50 -20.96
C GLN A 833 -22.31 4.86 -21.00
N ALA A 834 -21.63 5.92 -21.40
CA ALA A 834 -22.24 7.24 -21.57
C ALA A 834 -23.30 7.25 -22.68
N ALA A 835 -23.05 6.54 -23.77
CA ALA A 835 -24.04 6.38 -24.85
C ALA A 835 -25.29 5.64 -24.35
N VAL A 836 -25.12 4.58 -23.56
CA VAL A 836 -26.23 3.85 -22.91
C VAL A 836 -26.99 4.74 -21.93
N ALA A 837 -26.29 5.42 -21.01
CA ALA A 837 -26.89 6.33 -20.03
C ALA A 837 -27.73 7.44 -20.71
N ARG A 838 -27.22 7.99 -21.84
CA ARG A 838 -27.94 8.97 -22.63
C ARG A 838 -29.23 8.40 -23.25
N ARG A 839 -29.20 7.17 -23.77
CA ARG A 839 -30.42 6.50 -24.31
C ARG A 839 -31.44 6.22 -23.23
N LEU A 840 -30.99 5.88 -22.02
CA LEU A 840 -31.86 5.71 -20.85
C LEU A 840 -32.36 7.04 -20.25
N GLY A 841 -31.94 8.20 -20.80
CA GLY A 841 -32.37 9.52 -20.36
C GLY A 841 -31.57 10.11 -19.21
N ASP A 842 -30.54 9.41 -18.69
CA ASP A 842 -29.69 9.93 -17.61
C ASP A 842 -28.54 10.81 -18.18
N LEU A 843 -28.91 12.01 -18.61
CA LEU A 843 -27.99 12.97 -19.20
C LEU A 843 -26.89 13.47 -18.23
N PRO A 844 -27.16 13.68 -16.93
CA PRO A 844 -26.12 14.02 -15.97
C PRO A 844 -25.03 12.94 -15.84
N ARG A 845 -25.42 11.67 -15.74
CA ARG A 845 -24.50 10.54 -15.69
C ARG A 845 -23.70 10.39 -16.97
N ALA A 846 -24.37 10.50 -18.12
CA ALA A 846 -23.70 10.45 -19.42
C ALA A 846 -22.60 11.51 -19.53
N ARG A 847 -22.87 12.75 -19.08
CA ARG A 847 -21.89 13.82 -19.09
C ARG A 847 -20.71 13.51 -18.17
N ALA A 848 -20.97 13.08 -16.95
CA ALA A 848 -19.93 12.75 -15.98
C ALA A 848 -18.99 11.65 -16.49
N LEU A 849 -19.54 10.63 -17.16
CA LEU A 849 -18.77 9.54 -17.78
C LEU A 849 -17.87 10.05 -18.93
N LEU A 850 -18.36 10.94 -19.77
CA LEU A 850 -17.57 11.53 -20.85
C LEU A 850 -16.45 12.44 -20.33
N ASP A 851 -16.72 13.23 -19.28
CA ASP A 851 -15.70 14.06 -18.65
C ASP A 851 -14.61 13.20 -18.00
N ALA A 852 -14.99 12.08 -17.36
CA ALA A 852 -14.04 11.11 -16.80
C ALA A 852 -13.20 10.42 -17.88
N ALA A 853 -13.81 9.97 -18.97
CA ALA A 853 -13.11 9.39 -20.12
C ALA A 853 -12.10 10.38 -20.72
N GLY A 854 -12.48 11.65 -20.88
CA GLY A 854 -11.59 12.71 -21.32
C GLY A 854 -10.42 12.93 -20.33
N GLY A 855 -10.64 12.71 -19.04
CA GLY A 855 -9.59 12.68 -18.01
C GLY A 855 -8.55 11.60 -18.29
N HIS A 856 -8.97 10.40 -18.54
CA HIS A 856 -8.09 9.27 -18.88
C HIS A 856 -7.28 9.51 -20.14
N TYR A 857 -7.92 9.97 -21.23
CA TYR A 857 -7.23 10.22 -22.51
C TYR A 857 -6.21 11.36 -22.47
N ARG A 858 -6.34 12.34 -21.56
CA ARG A 858 -5.31 13.40 -21.39
C ARG A 858 -3.95 12.87 -20.92
N HIS A 859 -3.93 11.74 -20.29
CA HIS A 859 -2.69 11.08 -19.79
C HIS A 859 -2.17 10.00 -20.75
N ILE A 860 -2.85 9.80 -21.88
CA ILE A 860 -2.52 8.79 -22.90
C ILE A 860 -2.34 9.51 -24.22
N ASP A 861 -1.18 9.36 -24.85
CA ASP A 861 -0.92 9.91 -26.18
C ASP A 861 -1.57 9.00 -27.26
N LEU A 862 -2.91 8.90 -27.22
CA LEU A 862 -3.70 8.12 -28.17
C LEU A 862 -4.56 9.07 -29.01
N PRO A 863 -4.14 9.39 -30.24
CA PRO A 863 -4.80 10.41 -31.07
C PRO A 863 -6.28 10.13 -31.35
N ALA A 864 -6.70 8.86 -31.36
CA ALA A 864 -8.09 8.46 -31.59
C ALA A 864 -9.01 8.67 -30.37
N GLY A 865 -8.49 8.79 -29.15
CA GLY A 865 -9.28 8.87 -27.94
C GLY A 865 -10.09 10.17 -27.79
N PRO A 866 -9.46 11.35 -27.79
CA PRO A 866 -10.17 12.60 -27.64
C PRO A 866 -11.32 12.83 -28.64
N PRO A 867 -11.19 12.51 -29.94
CA PRO A 867 -12.29 12.60 -30.91
C PRO A 867 -13.50 11.74 -30.55
N ARG A 868 -13.30 10.54 -29.99
CA ARG A 868 -14.41 9.68 -29.54
C ARG A 868 -15.19 10.30 -28.38
N VAL A 869 -14.51 10.91 -27.42
CA VAL A 869 -15.15 11.66 -26.31
C VAL A 869 -15.92 12.85 -26.86
N LEU A 870 -15.32 13.61 -27.76
CA LEU A 870 -15.96 14.78 -28.38
C LEU A 870 -17.21 14.37 -29.17
N ALA A 871 -17.17 13.28 -29.91
CA ALA A 871 -18.35 12.73 -30.58
C ALA A 871 -19.45 12.35 -29.57
N GLY A 872 -19.08 11.70 -28.46
CA GLY A 872 -20.01 11.41 -27.35
C GLY A 872 -20.62 12.67 -26.74
N LEU A 873 -19.82 13.71 -26.53
CA LEU A 873 -20.27 15.01 -26.03
C LEU A 873 -21.21 15.72 -27.02
N ALA A 874 -20.98 15.59 -28.32
CA ALA A 874 -21.88 16.13 -29.34
C ALA A 874 -23.23 15.41 -29.29
N TRP A 875 -23.26 14.09 -29.19
CA TRP A 875 -24.50 13.31 -29.02
C TRP A 875 -25.22 13.67 -27.69
N TRP A 876 -24.48 13.85 -26.62
CA TRP A 876 -25.04 14.30 -25.34
C TRP A 876 -25.69 15.70 -25.48
N ALA A 877 -24.99 16.65 -26.12
CA ALA A 877 -25.47 18.01 -26.30
C ALA A 877 -26.75 18.06 -27.16
N LEU A 878 -26.85 17.21 -28.21
CA LEU A 878 -28.06 17.06 -28.99
C LEU A 878 -29.24 16.56 -28.12
N ALA A 879 -29.00 15.56 -27.31
CA ALA A 879 -30.01 15.00 -26.41
C ALA A 879 -30.42 15.99 -25.30
N ALA A 880 -29.50 16.85 -24.86
CA ALA A 880 -29.74 17.90 -23.88
C ALA A 880 -30.41 19.17 -24.47
N GLY A 881 -30.61 19.23 -25.77
CA GLY A 881 -31.25 20.39 -26.46
C GLY A 881 -30.30 21.57 -26.66
N HIS A 882 -28.99 21.32 -26.76
CA HIS A 882 -27.94 22.33 -26.98
C HIS A 882 -27.28 22.19 -28.36
N PRO A 883 -27.99 22.45 -29.49
CA PRO A 883 -27.49 22.19 -30.84
C PRO A 883 -26.23 22.96 -31.22
N ASP A 884 -26.11 24.22 -30.76
CA ASP A 884 -24.91 25.02 -31.03
C ASP A 884 -23.65 24.43 -30.40
N GLN A 885 -23.78 23.93 -29.17
CA GLN A 885 -22.69 23.24 -28.48
C GLN A 885 -22.37 21.90 -29.13
N ALA A 886 -23.38 21.18 -29.61
CA ALA A 886 -23.20 19.95 -30.36
C ALA A 886 -22.41 20.19 -31.64
N ALA A 887 -22.65 21.30 -32.35
CA ALA A 887 -21.94 21.66 -33.57
C ALA A 887 -20.44 21.91 -33.30
N VAL A 888 -20.10 22.55 -32.20
CA VAL A 888 -18.71 22.78 -31.78
C VAL A 888 -18.02 21.45 -31.51
N TYR A 889 -18.60 20.60 -30.65
CA TYR A 889 -18.02 19.29 -30.33
C TYR A 889 -17.88 18.40 -31.56
N ALA A 890 -18.83 18.42 -32.48
CA ALA A 890 -18.77 17.63 -33.71
C ALA A 890 -17.65 18.13 -34.65
N ALA A 891 -17.45 19.43 -34.77
CA ALA A 891 -16.37 19.98 -35.57
C ALA A 891 -14.99 19.61 -34.99
N ASP A 892 -14.82 19.79 -33.67
CA ASP A 892 -13.58 19.40 -32.97
C ASP A 892 -13.32 17.89 -33.06
N ALA A 893 -14.37 17.05 -32.99
CA ALA A 893 -14.27 15.62 -33.19
C ALA A 893 -13.79 15.26 -34.59
N ALA A 894 -14.30 15.95 -35.64
CA ALA A 894 -13.92 15.69 -37.04
C ALA A 894 -12.47 16.10 -37.31
N GLU A 895 -12.02 17.23 -36.80
CA GLU A 895 -10.63 17.70 -36.91
C GLU A 895 -9.67 16.72 -36.23
N GLY A 896 -9.95 16.33 -34.98
CA GLY A 896 -9.12 15.38 -34.24
C GLY A 896 -9.12 13.97 -34.87
N ALA A 897 -10.26 13.54 -35.41
CA ALA A 897 -10.36 12.25 -36.09
C ALA A 897 -9.53 12.20 -37.38
N ALA A 898 -9.56 13.26 -38.18
CA ALA A 898 -8.73 13.38 -39.37
C ALA A 898 -7.23 13.36 -39.05
N ALA A 899 -6.83 14.00 -37.91
CA ALA A 899 -5.46 13.98 -37.44
C ALA A 899 -5.02 12.62 -36.90
N SER A 900 -5.96 11.81 -36.37
CA SER A 900 -5.65 10.49 -35.80
C SER A 900 -5.33 9.41 -36.84
N GLY A 901 -5.84 9.57 -38.07
CA GLY A 901 -5.73 8.57 -39.13
C GLY A 901 -6.49 7.26 -38.87
N ASP A 902 -7.30 7.17 -37.81
CA ASP A 902 -8.12 6.00 -37.48
C ASP A 902 -9.44 6.02 -38.23
N PRO A 903 -9.69 5.07 -39.19
CA PRO A 903 -10.89 5.07 -40.02
C PRO A 903 -12.19 4.94 -39.22
N ALA A 904 -12.16 4.19 -38.10
CA ALA A 904 -13.34 3.96 -37.27
C ALA A 904 -13.72 5.27 -36.50
N THR A 905 -12.73 5.97 -35.96
CA THR A 905 -12.93 7.26 -35.29
C THR A 905 -13.36 8.32 -36.28
N GLN A 906 -12.81 8.32 -37.51
CA GLN A 906 -13.24 9.22 -38.60
C GLN A 906 -14.72 9.01 -38.95
N LEU A 907 -15.16 7.76 -39.08
CA LEU A 907 -16.54 7.45 -39.36
C LEU A 907 -17.49 7.89 -38.24
N LEU A 908 -17.08 7.69 -36.99
CA LEU A 908 -17.88 8.13 -35.83
C LEU A 908 -18.03 9.65 -35.83
N ALA A 909 -16.94 10.38 -36.04
CA ALA A 909 -16.95 11.84 -36.10
C ALA A 909 -17.82 12.37 -37.26
N ASP A 910 -17.66 11.81 -38.45
CA ASP A 910 -18.47 12.16 -39.62
C ASP A 910 -19.96 11.89 -39.40
N THR A 911 -20.28 10.82 -38.69
CA THR A 911 -21.66 10.45 -38.37
C THR A 911 -22.31 11.47 -37.44
N VAL A 912 -21.58 11.94 -36.40
CA VAL A 912 -22.11 12.95 -35.50
C VAL A 912 -22.20 14.31 -36.17
N VAL A 913 -21.29 14.66 -37.09
CA VAL A 913 -21.39 15.88 -37.90
C VAL A 913 -22.64 15.85 -38.78
N ALA A 914 -22.92 14.72 -39.42
CA ALA A 914 -24.14 14.55 -40.22
C ALA A 914 -25.41 14.66 -39.36
N ALA A 915 -25.41 14.06 -38.16
CA ALA A 915 -26.50 14.16 -37.19
C ALA A 915 -26.77 15.61 -36.74
N VAL A 916 -25.73 16.35 -36.42
CA VAL A 916 -25.85 17.75 -36.01
C VAL A 916 -26.40 18.62 -37.15
N LYS A 917 -25.91 18.45 -38.40
CA LYS A 917 -26.42 19.15 -39.57
C LYS A 917 -27.90 18.84 -39.82
N ALA A 918 -28.30 17.59 -39.64
CA ALA A 918 -29.69 17.16 -39.85
C ALA A 918 -30.66 17.70 -38.79
N ILE A 919 -30.21 17.89 -37.55
CA ILE A 919 -31.06 18.28 -36.41
C ILE A 919 -31.02 19.81 -36.17
N ALA A 920 -29.88 20.45 -36.36
CA ALA A 920 -29.63 21.86 -35.99
C ALA A 920 -29.49 22.81 -37.14
N GLY A 921 -29.48 22.34 -38.39
CA GLY A 921 -29.33 23.19 -39.59
C GLY A 921 -30.56 24.09 -39.87
N PRO A 922 -30.36 25.29 -40.40
CA PRO A 922 -31.42 26.26 -40.63
C PRO A 922 -32.43 25.86 -41.74
N ALA A 923 -32.13 24.93 -42.58
CA ALA A 923 -33.00 24.17 -43.48
C ALA A 923 -32.37 22.79 -43.63
N PRO A 924 -32.78 21.80 -42.84
CA PRO A 924 -32.08 20.55 -42.78
C PRO A 924 -32.15 19.84 -44.15
N ASP A 925 -30.99 19.76 -44.81
CA ASP A 925 -30.88 18.92 -46.02
C ASP A 925 -30.74 17.46 -45.58
N HIS A 926 -31.89 16.96 -45.11
CA HIS A 926 -32.03 15.55 -44.71
C HIS A 926 -31.62 14.57 -45.80
N THR A 927 -31.72 14.98 -47.05
CA THR A 927 -31.38 14.15 -48.21
C THR A 927 -29.88 13.97 -48.33
N GLU A 928 -29.08 15.04 -48.13
CA GLU A 928 -27.62 14.98 -48.16
C GLU A 928 -27.06 14.16 -47.01
N ALA A 929 -27.54 14.39 -45.78
CA ALA A 929 -27.13 13.62 -44.59
C ALA A 929 -27.52 12.14 -44.72
N PHE A 930 -28.72 11.84 -45.22
CA PHE A 930 -29.15 10.47 -45.48
C PHE A 930 -28.31 9.80 -46.54
N THR A 931 -28.02 10.51 -47.65
CA THR A 931 -27.22 10.00 -48.77
C THR A 931 -25.79 9.73 -48.31
N ALA A 932 -25.21 10.61 -47.52
CA ALA A 932 -23.87 10.44 -46.96
C ALA A 932 -23.77 9.20 -46.03
N LEU A 933 -24.77 9.00 -45.16
CA LEU A 933 -24.84 7.82 -44.29
C LEU A 933 -25.07 6.54 -45.07
N ALA A 934 -25.95 6.57 -46.10
CA ALA A 934 -26.24 5.41 -46.96
C ALA A 934 -25.04 5.01 -47.84
N LEU A 935 -24.32 5.98 -48.41
CA LEU A 935 -23.09 5.75 -49.17
C LEU A 935 -21.99 5.12 -48.30
N ARG A 936 -21.85 5.53 -47.07
CA ARG A 936 -20.87 4.97 -46.11
C ARG A 936 -21.25 3.54 -45.72
N ARG A 937 -22.52 3.28 -45.47
CA ARG A 937 -23.04 1.92 -45.21
C ARG A 937 -22.76 0.96 -46.39
N ALA A 938 -22.69 1.48 -47.58
CA ALA A 938 -22.37 0.72 -48.80
C ALA A 938 -20.87 0.43 -48.98
N GLN A 939 -19.96 1.11 -48.23
CA GLN A 939 -18.50 1.01 -48.40
C GLN A 939 -17.88 -0.27 -47.84
N GLY A 940 -18.61 -1.08 -47.08
CA GLY A 940 -18.11 -2.38 -46.61
C GLY A 940 -18.65 -2.84 -45.24
N PRO A 941 -18.35 -4.08 -44.82
CA PRO A 941 -18.87 -4.66 -43.61
C PRO A 941 -18.44 -3.92 -42.34
N ALA A 942 -17.19 -3.46 -42.28
CA ALA A 942 -16.68 -2.66 -41.15
C ALA A 942 -17.48 -1.37 -40.93
N TYR A 943 -17.90 -0.72 -42.01
CA TYR A 943 -18.74 0.47 -41.96
C TYR A 943 -20.20 0.18 -41.60
N ARG A 944 -20.70 -1.03 -41.93
CA ARG A 944 -22.05 -1.46 -41.53
C ARG A 944 -22.16 -1.61 -40.02
N SER A 945 -21.15 -2.19 -39.38
CA SER A 945 -21.16 -2.39 -37.92
C SER A 945 -21.31 -1.09 -37.12
N LEU A 946 -20.66 -0.02 -37.56
CA LEU A 946 -20.76 1.31 -36.93
C LEU A 946 -22.05 2.08 -37.29
N THR A 947 -22.62 1.86 -38.48
CA THR A 947 -23.90 2.47 -38.89
C THR A 947 -25.14 1.74 -38.36
N ASP A 948 -24.98 0.53 -37.84
CA ASP A 948 -26.03 -0.23 -37.15
C ASP A 948 -26.08 0.06 -35.64
N GLU A 949 -25.26 0.97 -35.12
CA GLU A 949 -25.42 1.47 -33.77
C GLU A 949 -26.84 2.05 -33.57
N PRO A 950 -27.48 1.81 -32.40
CA PRO A 950 -28.86 2.22 -32.16
C PRO A 950 -29.13 3.70 -32.42
N ASP A 951 -28.19 4.59 -32.14
CA ASP A 951 -28.35 6.03 -32.39
C ASP A 951 -28.29 6.38 -33.88
N VAL A 952 -27.42 5.74 -34.62
CA VAL A 952 -27.28 5.95 -36.07
C VAL A 952 -28.45 5.28 -36.82
N ALA A 953 -28.90 4.12 -36.38
CA ALA A 953 -30.08 3.44 -36.93
C ALA A 953 -31.35 4.26 -36.68
N ALA A 954 -31.55 4.82 -35.49
CA ALA A 954 -32.67 5.70 -35.15
C ALA A 954 -32.63 6.99 -35.97
N LEU A 955 -31.46 7.61 -36.14
CA LEU A 955 -31.27 8.80 -36.97
C LEU A 955 -31.58 8.47 -38.46
N THR A 956 -31.06 7.37 -38.97
CA THR A 956 -31.26 6.94 -40.34
C THR A 956 -32.76 6.69 -40.64
N ALA A 957 -33.47 6.02 -39.72
CA ALA A 957 -34.91 5.81 -39.81
C ALA A 957 -35.69 7.14 -39.77
N ARG A 958 -35.31 8.06 -38.93
CA ARG A 958 -35.95 9.40 -38.84
C ARG A 958 -35.67 10.23 -40.08
N LEU A 959 -34.44 10.24 -40.61
CA LEU A 959 -34.10 10.91 -41.86
C LEU A 959 -34.83 10.30 -43.07
N ALA A 960 -35.00 8.98 -43.13
CA ALA A 960 -35.78 8.31 -44.12
C ALA A 960 -37.28 8.69 -44.10
N LEU A 961 -37.84 8.91 -42.90
CA LEU A 961 -39.22 9.40 -42.73
C LEU A 961 -39.36 10.87 -43.14
N LEU A 962 -38.37 11.70 -42.92
CA LEU A 962 -38.37 13.13 -43.25
C LEU A 962 -38.07 13.37 -44.76
N ALA A 963 -37.38 12.44 -45.42
CA ALA A 963 -37.05 12.49 -46.83
C ALA A 963 -38.22 11.95 -47.74
N ARG A 964 -39.24 11.32 -47.13
CA ARG A 964 -40.52 10.97 -47.76
C ARG A 964 -41.53 12.08 -47.60
#